data_3fe721ef74ba90cfc652cdd61844a010
#
_entry.id   3fe721ef74ba90cfc652cdd61844a010
#
_cell.length_a   1.000
_cell.length_b   1.000
_cell.length_c   1.000
_cell.angle_alpha   90.00
_cell.angle_beta   90.00
_cell.angle_gamma   90.00
#
_symmetry.space_group_name_H-M   'P 1'
#
loop_
_entity.id
_entity.type
_entity.pdbx_description
1 polymer ?
#
loop_
_entity_poly.entity_id
_entity_poly.type
_entity_poly.pdbx_seq_one_letter_code
_entity_poly.pdbx_strand_id
1 'polypeptide(L)'
;MKKAHIISHTHWDREWYLPYEKHHMLYIEMMDTLIDTMEKDQEYKYFHLDGQTIMLEDYLQVRPENRARLQKLIGDGRIAIGPWYVLQDEFLTSSESNVRNLQMGYKLAQEFGGKWTKTGYFPDSFGNVGQAPQLLKKAGIDTAVFGRGVKPTGFNNQTADAYESAYSEMNWQSADGSAVLGILFANWYNNGAEVPVEEEKSKVYWDKKLADAVRYAGTDQLLFMNGCDHQPVQTDLSAAIRTANALYPDVDFVHSDFAGYVEQIKKELPDDLNMITGELRSQKTDGWYTLANTASSRIYIKQWNVRCEMLFEKVAEPLAAIAAKEGMEYPQDLFTYGWKLLMQNHPHDSICGCSVDEVHREMITRFEKTEQVALHIISMCMDYLKGKINTSAVKEGNIPFVVVNTTGWDRTGVVEMELETDRMYFSEAPLAEVIARMHEKKLPEYRVLDKDGREIPAVVTEIANHFNYDLPKDKFRQPYIAKRVKITMEAADVPAFGWDTYVLAEAAGHQSAEHASAECINTVESLITAENTLENEFLKAHFEPDGSVELTDKKTGHVYKNLGIFEDCGDIGNEYIFFAPVNDIPVTTKGTKAEITVAEDNACQAVIRVKHTMMLPDAADKTLAGEIEDLVEFKYRKASRGSHLVPFEIVAEYTLEKNGKGLKVKTTFNNQIKDHRLRVLFETGLKTDFHYADSVFEVAKRPNVPADTWENPCNAQHQQCFVNVHEDAYGLTIANKGLAEYEILRDGKNTIAVTLHRGVRELGDWGVFLTPEAQCLGEKTTEYEIIPHGMGEELYHSYEEAYQFQTDWQTAGMERQTGTLPQTYRFVEKKHLQAVPTALKHSMLTGDVILRFCNLSDEETTVTVSQPEIFTYDLLEKDRLQKEENEIVLGKHEIRTIGWRA
;
A
#
# COMPACT_ATOMS: atom_id res chain seq x y z
N MET A 1 -18.28 12.38 41.68
CA MET A 1 -17.05 11.71 42.23
C MET A 1 -16.29 11.20 41.01
N LYS A 2 -15.07 11.66 40.83
CA LYS A 2 -14.25 11.24 39.71
C LYS A 2 -13.92 9.77 39.80
N LYS A 3 -13.83 9.12 38.62
CA LYS A 3 -13.43 7.72 38.51
C LYS A 3 -12.17 7.63 37.68
N ALA A 4 -11.15 6.99 38.22
CA ALA A 4 -9.88 6.75 37.57
C ALA A 4 -9.85 5.33 37.05
N HIS A 5 -10.03 5.17 35.73
CA HIS A 5 -9.94 3.90 35.03
C HIS A 5 -8.49 3.57 34.71
N ILE A 6 -7.92 2.59 35.40
CA ILE A 6 -6.57 2.10 35.14
C ILE A 6 -6.68 0.89 34.23
N ILE A 7 -6.19 1.02 33.00
CA ILE A 7 -6.19 -0.05 31.99
C ILE A 7 -4.78 -0.57 31.82
N SER A 8 -4.55 -1.81 32.34
CA SER A 8 -3.28 -2.49 32.10
C SER A 8 -3.16 -2.93 30.65
N HIS A 9 -2.02 -2.61 30.04
CA HIS A 9 -1.74 -2.96 28.65
C HIS A 9 -0.22 -3.10 28.42
N THR A 10 0.14 -3.49 27.23
CA THR A 10 1.46 -3.26 26.64
C THR A 10 1.24 -2.56 25.31
N HIS A 11 2.19 -1.75 24.85
CA HIS A 11 2.40 -1.54 23.42
C HIS A 11 3.56 -2.43 22.99
N TRP A 12 3.33 -3.29 22.01
CA TRP A 12 4.32 -4.30 21.68
C TRP A 12 4.62 -4.27 20.19
N ASP A 13 5.67 -3.53 19.83
CA ASP A 13 6.23 -3.63 18.48
C ASP A 13 6.86 -4.99 18.33
N ARG A 14 6.40 -5.76 17.34
CA ARG A 14 6.94 -7.08 17.08
C ARG A 14 8.43 -7.03 16.74
N GLU A 15 8.85 -5.95 16.12
CA GLU A 15 10.20 -5.64 15.71
C GLU A 15 10.33 -4.12 15.52
N TRP A 16 11.44 -3.52 15.97
CA TRP A 16 11.70 -2.09 15.87
C TRP A 16 13.20 -1.79 16.13
N TYR A 17 13.58 -1.31 17.35
CA TYR A 17 14.99 -1.12 17.73
C TYR A 17 15.70 -2.42 18.09
N LEU A 18 15.01 -3.52 18.17
CA LEU A 18 15.50 -4.89 18.22
C LEU A 18 14.87 -5.74 17.13
N PRO A 19 15.60 -6.74 16.58
CA PRO A 19 15.03 -7.69 15.63
C PRO A 19 13.92 -8.54 16.26
N TYR A 20 13.03 -9.08 15.41
CA TYR A 20 11.84 -9.83 15.79
C TYR A 20 12.11 -10.86 16.91
N GLU A 21 13.07 -11.78 16.76
CA GLU A 21 13.27 -12.84 17.76
C GLU A 21 13.73 -12.33 19.12
N LYS A 22 14.41 -11.18 19.20
CA LYS A 22 14.76 -10.58 20.48
C LYS A 22 13.53 -10.01 21.18
N HIS A 23 12.67 -9.27 20.49
CA HIS A 23 11.40 -8.81 21.05
C HIS A 23 10.47 -9.98 21.36
N HIS A 24 10.43 -11.01 20.50
CA HIS A 24 9.63 -12.21 20.68
C HIS A 24 9.99 -12.96 22.00
N MET A 25 11.28 -13.13 22.29
CA MET A 25 11.69 -13.78 23.55
C MET A 25 11.29 -12.96 24.79
N LEU A 26 11.45 -11.64 24.76
CA LEU A 26 10.98 -10.76 25.84
C LEU A 26 9.44 -10.82 25.99
N TYR A 27 8.73 -10.89 24.87
CA TYR A 27 7.28 -11.04 24.85
C TYR A 27 6.81 -12.36 25.48
N ILE A 28 7.50 -13.48 25.22
CA ILE A 28 7.21 -14.77 25.86
C ILE A 28 7.32 -14.65 27.39
N GLU A 29 8.38 -14.00 27.89
CA GLU A 29 8.58 -13.80 29.34
C GLU A 29 7.49 -12.90 29.95
N MET A 30 7.09 -11.83 29.25
CA MET A 30 6.00 -10.96 29.66
C MET A 30 4.67 -11.73 29.74
N MET A 31 4.35 -12.53 28.72
CA MET A 31 3.12 -13.32 28.69
C MET A 31 3.08 -14.44 29.76
N ASP A 32 4.19 -15.13 30.00
CA ASP A 32 4.30 -16.09 31.10
C ASP A 32 4.01 -15.40 32.45
N THR A 33 4.58 -14.20 32.65
CA THR A 33 4.34 -13.36 33.86
C THR A 33 2.88 -12.92 33.95
N LEU A 34 2.27 -12.47 32.85
CA LEU A 34 0.88 -12.04 32.80
C LEU A 34 -0.09 -13.15 33.21
N ILE A 35 0.04 -14.31 32.56
CA ILE A 35 -0.84 -15.47 32.81
C ILE A 35 -0.73 -15.90 34.28
N ASP A 36 0.49 -16.01 34.79
CA ASP A 36 0.77 -16.38 36.17
C ASP A 36 0.20 -15.35 37.17
N THR A 37 0.36 -14.06 36.90
CA THR A 37 -0.18 -12.97 37.74
C THR A 37 -1.70 -13.03 37.79
N MET A 38 -2.36 -13.18 36.65
CA MET A 38 -3.82 -13.25 36.56
C MET A 38 -4.41 -14.47 37.25
N GLU A 39 -3.72 -15.61 37.24
CA GLU A 39 -4.16 -16.81 37.94
C GLU A 39 -3.99 -16.70 39.47
N LYS A 40 -2.92 -16.05 39.94
CA LYS A 40 -2.59 -15.89 41.35
C LYS A 40 -3.34 -14.75 42.03
N ASP A 41 -3.53 -13.62 41.31
CA ASP A 41 -4.20 -12.42 41.83
C ASP A 41 -5.56 -12.19 41.13
N GLN A 42 -6.65 -12.45 41.88
CA GLN A 42 -8.01 -12.25 41.37
C GLN A 42 -8.43 -10.76 41.34
N GLU A 43 -7.72 -9.86 41.99
CA GLU A 43 -7.93 -8.41 41.92
C GLU A 43 -7.26 -7.81 40.67
N TYR A 44 -6.27 -8.48 40.09
CA TYR A 44 -5.71 -8.16 38.78
C TYR A 44 -6.69 -8.62 37.69
N LYS A 45 -7.66 -7.74 37.36
CA LYS A 45 -8.88 -8.13 36.62
C LYS A 45 -8.69 -8.21 35.11
N TYR A 46 -8.03 -7.22 34.51
CA TYR A 46 -8.02 -7.00 33.08
C TYR A 46 -6.63 -6.74 32.53
N PHE A 47 -6.40 -7.12 31.28
CA PHE A 47 -5.23 -6.74 30.50
C PHE A 47 -5.64 -6.55 29.03
N HIS A 48 -5.26 -5.44 28.43
CA HIS A 48 -5.46 -5.17 27.01
C HIS A 48 -4.21 -5.58 26.24
N LEU A 49 -4.35 -6.61 25.38
CA LEU A 49 -3.25 -7.18 24.61
C LEU A 49 -3.05 -6.38 23.32
N ASP A 50 -2.66 -5.12 23.44
CA ASP A 50 -2.24 -4.19 22.39
C ASP A 50 -3.12 -4.11 21.12
N GLY A 51 -4.37 -4.54 21.19
CA GLY A 51 -5.25 -4.54 20.02
C GLY A 51 -4.85 -5.51 18.90
N GLN A 52 -3.82 -6.33 19.06
CA GLN A 52 -3.24 -7.23 18.07
C GLN A 52 -3.54 -8.71 18.41
N THR A 53 -4.10 -9.45 17.47
CA THR A 53 -4.34 -10.88 17.69
C THR A 53 -3.17 -11.78 17.28
N ILE A 54 -2.26 -11.32 16.39
CA ILE A 54 -1.04 -12.06 16.00
C ILE A 54 -0.19 -12.46 17.22
N MET A 55 -0.20 -11.65 18.27
CA MET A 55 0.49 -11.90 19.53
C MET A 55 0.13 -13.26 20.17
N LEU A 56 -1.10 -13.75 19.94
CA LEU A 56 -1.52 -15.07 20.39
C LEU A 56 -0.79 -16.19 19.63
N GLU A 57 -0.59 -16.01 18.33
CA GLU A 57 0.15 -16.96 17.50
C GLU A 57 1.64 -16.93 17.84
N ASP A 58 2.23 -15.74 18.00
CA ASP A 58 3.63 -15.57 18.39
C ASP A 58 3.90 -16.28 19.75
N TYR A 59 3.07 -16.05 20.76
CA TYR A 59 3.22 -16.72 22.05
C TYR A 59 3.14 -18.25 21.95
N LEU A 60 2.15 -18.76 21.21
CA LEU A 60 1.90 -20.19 21.11
C LEU A 60 2.88 -20.94 20.20
N GLN A 61 3.72 -20.24 19.42
CA GLN A 61 4.86 -20.87 18.73
C GLN A 61 5.85 -21.45 19.73
N VAL A 62 6.03 -20.82 20.88
CA VAL A 62 7.00 -21.23 21.92
C VAL A 62 6.34 -21.90 23.11
N ARG A 63 5.11 -21.55 23.44
CA ARG A 63 4.34 -22.05 24.60
C ARG A 63 2.99 -22.70 24.18
N PRO A 64 2.98 -23.70 23.28
CA PRO A 64 1.73 -24.29 22.80
C PRO A 64 0.90 -24.92 23.92
N GLU A 65 1.55 -25.41 25.01
CA GLU A 65 0.91 -25.97 26.20
C GLU A 65 0.03 -25.00 26.97
N ASN A 66 0.28 -23.70 26.83
CA ASN A 66 -0.48 -22.64 27.51
C ASN A 66 -1.77 -22.24 26.76
N ARG A 67 -2.08 -22.84 25.61
CA ARG A 67 -3.27 -22.48 24.80
C ARG A 67 -4.56 -22.51 25.63
N ALA A 68 -4.78 -23.53 26.42
CA ALA A 68 -6.01 -23.67 27.22
C ALA A 68 -6.12 -22.58 28.33
N ARG A 69 -4.99 -22.23 28.96
CA ARG A 69 -4.93 -21.16 29.98
C ARG A 69 -5.27 -19.83 29.36
N LEU A 70 -4.68 -19.53 28.21
CA LEU A 70 -4.89 -18.31 27.46
C LEU A 70 -6.35 -18.19 26.97
N GLN A 71 -6.90 -19.25 26.37
CA GLN A 71 -8.31 -19.30 25.93
C GLN A 71 -9.28 -19.08 27.10
N LYS A 72 -8.97 -19.62 28.30
CA LYS A 72 -9.79 -19.40 29.49
C LYS A 72 -9.79 -17.93 29.90
N LEU A 73 -8.63 -17.28 30.00
CA LEU A 73 -8.52 -15.87 30.38
C LEU A 73 -9.20 -14.94 29.40
N ILE A 74 -9.09 -15.21 28.09
CA ILE A 74 -9.78 -14.48 27.00
C ILE A 74 -11.30 -14.72 27.10
N GLY A 75 -11.73 -15.97 27.22
CA GLY A 75 -13.13 -16.35 27.35
C GLY A 75 -13.81 -15.73 28.57
N ASP A 76 -13.11 -15.65 29.70
CA ASP A 76 -13.57 -14.97 30.93
C ASP A 76 -13.61 -13.43 30.79
N GLY A 77 -13.02 -12.88 29.70
CA GLY A 77 -12.93 -11.43 29.44
C GLY A 77 -11.85 -10.72 30.27
N ARG A 78 -10.88 -11.46 30.80
CA ARG A 78 -9.77 -10.91 31.57
C ARG A 78 -8.63 -10.45 30.67
N ILE A 79 -8.42 -11.05 29.51
CA ILE A 79 -7.52 -10.58 28.46
C ILE A 79 -8.38 -10.12 27.27
N ALA A 80 -8.30 -8.84 26.95
CA ALA A 80 -8.94 -8.23 25.78
C ALA A 80 -8.02 -8.34 24.55
N ILE A 81 -8.55 -8.83 23.42
CA ILE A 81 -7.84 -9.07 22.17
C ILE A 81 -8.51 -8.39 20.97
N GLY A 82 -7.73 -8.04 19.96
CA GLY A 82 -8.22 -7.34 18.77
C GLY A 82 -8.51 -5.84 19.01
N PRO A 83 -8.99 -5.10 17.99
CA PRO A 83 -9.72 -5.63 16.82
C PRO A 83 -8.85 -6.12 15.66
N TRP A 84 -7.58 -5.77 15.63
CA TRP A 84 -6.68 -5.99 14.51
C TRP A 84 -5.98 -7.36 14.57
N TYR A 85 -5.46 -7.78 13.42
CA TYR A 85 -4.47 -8.86 13.39
C TYR A 85 -3.09 -8.34 13.79
N VAL A 86 -2.66 -7.21 13.20
CA VAL A 86 -1.44 -6.45 13.54
C VAL A 86 -1.75 -4.96 13.71
N LEU A 87 -0.95 -4.21 14.47
CA LEU A 87 -1.01 -2.73 14.51
C LEU A 87 -0.29 -2.16 13.28
N GLN A 88 -1.00 -2.03 12.18
CA GLN A 88 -0.48 -1.55 10.91
C GLN A 88 -0.35 -0.02 10.89
N ASP A 89 0.49 0.49 9.97
CA ASP A 89 0.33 1.85 9.48
C ASP A 89 -0.78 1.86 8.42
N GLU A 90 -1.83 2.66 8.64
CA GLU A 90 -2.98 2.68 7.74
C GLU A 90 -2.67 3.35 6.39
N PHE A 91 -1.79 4.36 6.35
CA PHE A 91 -1.46 5.11 5.13
C PHE A 91 -0.60 4.33 4.14
N LEU A 92 0.25 3.42 4.65
CA LEU A 92 1.22 2.66 3.84
C LEU A 92 0.74 1.26 3.45
N THR A 93 -0.47 0.90 3.86
CA THR A 93 -1.13 -0.36 3.49
C THR A 93 -2.39 -0.08 2.66
N SER A 94 -2.72 -0.98 1.74
CA SER A 94 -3.84 -0.80 0.81
C SER A 94 -5.19 -0.74 1.51
N SER A 95 -6.21 -0.25 0.82
CA SER A 95 -7.60 -0.27 1.26
C SER A 95 -8.05 -1.67 1.70
N GLU A 96 -7.74 -2.68 0.92
CA GLU A 96 -8.14 -4.06 1.21
C GLU A 96 -7.26 -4.72 2.28
N SER A 97 -5.98 -4.35 2.40
CA SER A 97 -5.13 -4.76 3.52
C SER A 97 -5.69 -4.32 4.87
N ASN A 98 -6.21 -3.08 4.97
CA ASN A 98 -6.90 -2.59 6.16
C ASN A 98 -8.13 -3.45 6.52
N VAL A 99 -8.93 -3.84 5.52
CA VAL A 99 -10.08 -4.73 5.73
C VAL A 99 -9.64 -6.15 6.12
N ARG A 100 -8.62 -6.71 5.44
CA ARG A 100 -8.10 -8.06 5.76
C ARG A 100 -7.52 -8.13 7.16
N ASN A 101 -6.84 -7.07 7.61
CA ASN A 101 -6.31 -6.97 8.97
C ASN A 101 -7.42 -7.10 10.02
N LEU A 102 -8.53 -6.36 9.82
CA LEU A 102 -9.70 -6.42 10.69
C LEU A 102 -10.39 -7.79 10.65
N GLN A 103 -10.57 -8.37 9.45
CA GLN A 103 -11.19 -9.69 9.26
C GLN A 103 -10.37 -10.82 9.89
N MET A 104 -9.03 -10.77 9.74
CA MET A 104 -8.12 -11.76 10.33
C MET A 104 -8.10 -11.64 11.84
N GLY A 105 -8.09 -10.40 12.38
CA GLY A 105 -8.20 -10.15 13.82
C GLY A 105 -9.50 -10.71 14.40
N TYR A 106 -10.63 -10.50 13.72
CA TYR A 106 -11.91 -11.06 14.10
C TYR A 106 -11.91 -12.60 14.06
N LYS A 107 -11.44 -13.20 12.96
CA LYS A 107 -11.37 -14.66 12.81
C LYS A 107 -10.57 -15.32 13.93
N LEU A 108 -9.38 -14.78 14.20
CA LEU A 108 -8.51 -15.33 15.26
C LEU A 108 -9.14 -15.15 16.65
N ALA A 109 -9.80 -14.02 16.92
CA ALA A 109 -10.51 -13.82 18.18
C ALA A 109 -11.64 -14.85 18.38
N GLN A 110 -12.37 -15.23 17.32
CA GLN A 110 -13.38 -16.31 17.40
C GLN A 110 -12.77 -17.65 17.79
N GLU A 111 -11.57 -17.98 17.30
CA GLU A 111 -10.85 -19.23 17.64
C GLU A 111 -10.44 -19.29 19.11
N PHE A 112 -10.28 -18.12 19.76
CA PHE A 112 -9.90 -18.00 21.19
C PHE A 112 -11.05 -17.76 22.16
N GLY A 113 -12.31 -17.77 21.72
CA GLY A 113 -13.46 -17.67 22.62
C GLY A 113 -14.53 -16.66 22.21
N GLY A 114 -14.42 -16.09 21.05
CA GLY A 114 -15.41 -15.21 20.44
C GLY A 114 -15.52 -13.80 21.02
N LYS A 115 -14.70 -13.44 22.01
CA LYS A 115 -14.67 -12.09 22.57
C LYS A 115 -13.67 -11.23 21.81
N TRP A 116 -14.18 -10.35 20.98
CA TRP A 116 -13.45 -9.42 20.14
C TRP A 116 -13.66 -8.00 20.62
N THR A 117 -12.57 -7.24 20.82
CA THR A 117 -12.64 -5.86 21.30
C THR A 117 -13.37 -4.98 20.29
N LYS A 118 -14.38 -4.21 20.75
CA LYS A 118 -15.18 -3.27 19.94
C LYS A 118 -14.72 -1.83 20.13
N THR A 119 -13.43 -1.62 20.12
CA THR A 119 -12.80 -0.30 20.16
C THR A 119 -11.68 -0.29 19.13
N GLY A 120 -11.73 0.59 18.15
CA GLY A 120 -10.63 0.84 17.24
C GLY A 120 -9.43 1.31 18.06
N TYR A 121 -8.27 0.69 17.91
CA TYR A 121 -7.12 0.92 18.76
C TYR A 121 -5.90 1.31 17.91
N PHE A 122 -5.44 2.56 18.08
CA PHE A 122 -4.38 3.19 17.29
C PHE A 122 -3.41 3.95 18.23
N PRO A 123 -2.69 3.23 19.12
CA PRO A 123 -1.93 3.88 20.19
C PRO A 123 -0.79 4.74 19.64
N ASP A 124 -0.07 4.23 18.63
CA ASP A 124 1.14 4.85 18.09
C ASP A 124 1.15 4.98 16.54
N SER A 125 0.06 4.68 15.86
CA SER A 125 -0.05 4.88 14.41
C SER A 125 0.33 6.30 14.01
N PHE A 126 1.09 6.48 12.91
CA PHE A 126 1.63 7.78 12.49
C PHE A 126 0.59 8.68 11.79
N GLY A 127 -0.57 8.77 12.39
CA GLY A 127 -1.80 9.34 11.91
C GLY A 127 -2.81 8.25 11.54
N ASN A 128 -4.02 8.66 11.15
CA ASN A 128 -5.08 7.74 10.78
C ASN A 128 -5.82 8.25 9.55
N VAL A 129 -6.27 7.32 8.69
CA VAL A 129 -6.94 7.62 7.43
C VAL A 129 -8.36 8.15 7.62
N GLY A 130 -8.84 8.97 6.69
CA GLY A 130 -10.13 9.63 6.80
C GLY A 130 -11.34 8.69 6.79
N GLN A 131 -11.19 7.51 6.21
CA GLN A 131 -12.24 6.49 6.16
C GLN A 131 -12.23 5.50 7.35
N ALA A 132 -11.30 5.62 8.30
CA ALA A 132 -11.28 4.75 9.47
C ALA A 132 -12.61 4.73 10.24
N PRO A 133 -13.33 5.85 10.50
CA PRO A 133 -14.65 5.83 11.12
C PRO A 133 -15.68 4.98 10.33
N GLN A 134 -15.71 5.06 9.00
CA GLN A 134 -16.61 4.25 8.20
C GLN A 134 -16.25 2.77 8.27
N LEU A 135 -14.95 2.41 8.19
CA LEU A 135 -14.49 1.03 8.33
C LEU A 135 -14.89 0.44 9.67
N LEU A 136 -14.66 1.18 10.76
CA LEU A 136 -15.05 0.76 12.10
C LEU A 136 -16.57 0.58 12.24
N LYS A 137 -17.37 1.55 11.77
CA LYS A 137 -18.85 1.47 11.80
C LYS A 137 -19.38 0.26 11.04
N LYS A 138 -18.83 0.00 9.83
CA LYS A 138 -19.24 -1.15 9.01
C LYS A 138 -18.79 -2.49 9.58
N ALA A 139 -17.82 -2.49 10.52
CA ALA A 139 -17.42 -3.65 11.33
C ALA A 139 -18.20 -3.76 12.66
N GLY A 140 -19.09 -2.81 12.97
CA GLY A 140 -19.87 -2.78 14.21
C GLY A 140 -19.10 -2.23 15.42
N ILE A 141 -18.12 -1.35 15.17
CA ILE A 141 -17.34 -0.62 16.16
C ILE A 141 -17.76 0.86 16.10
N ASP A 142 -18.05 1.47 17.24
CA ASP A 142 -18.53 2.86 17.32
C ASP A 142 -17.63 3.79 18.15
N THR A 143 -16.43 3.32 18.51
CA THR A 143 -15.46 4.06 19.32
C THR A 143 -14.06 3.77 18.84
N ALA A 144 -13.19 4.78 18.81
CA ALA A 144 -11.77 4.67 18.51
C ALA A 144 -10.93 5.37 19.56
N VAL A 145 -9.78 4.80 19.93
CA VAL A 145 -8.76 5.43 20.77
C VAL A 145 -7.48 5.58 19.98
N PHE A 146 -6.78 6.71 20.08
CA PHE A 146 -5.59 7.00 19.29
C PHE A 146 -4.62 7.94 20.02
N GLY A 147 -3.31 7.80 19.70
CA GLY A 147 -2.25 8.62 20.31
C GLY A 147 -1.90 9.87 19.51
N ARG A 148 -2.02 9.83 18.18
CA ARG A 148 -1.53 10.89 17.28
C ARG A 148 -2.63 11.45 16.38
N GLY A 149 -2.32 12.56 15.70
CA GLY A 149 -3.12 13.07 14.58
C GLY A 149 -4.04 14.24 14.88
N VAL A 150 -4.28 14.59 16.14
CA VAL A 150 -5.13 15.72 16.58
C VAL A 150 -4.34 16.80 17.33
N LYS A 151 -3.28 16.39 18.03
CA LYS A 151 -2.37 17.26 18.77
C LYS A 151 -0.93 17.01 18.36
N PRO A 152 -0.05 18.02 18.45
CA PRO A 152 1.37 17.75 18.44
C PRO A 152 1.73 16.94 19.69
N THR A 153 2.34 15.80 19.47
CA THR A 153 2.97 15.00 20.52
C THR A 153 4.44 15.42 20.56
N GLY A 154 4.80 16.29 21.48
CA GLY A 154 6.18 16.75 21.61
C GLY A 154 7.10 15.65 22.11
N PHE A 155 8.41 15.95 22.10
CA PHE A 155 9.42 15.12 22.74
C PHE A 155 9.00 14.84 24.19
N ASN A 156 9.18 13.62 24.66
CA ASN A 156 8.64 13.10 25.94
C ASN A 156 7.10 12.94 25.97
N ASN A 157 6.45 12.80 24.83
CA ASN A 157 5.02 12.51 24.75
C ASN A 157 4.11 13.52 25.49
N GLN A 158 4.57 14.77 25.58
CA GLN A 158 3.77 15.85 26.17
C GLN A 158 2.95 16.53 25.09
N THR A 159 1.64 16.59 25.29
CA THR A 159 0.75 17.30 24.38
C THR A 159 0.80 18.80 24.61
N ALA A 160 0.84 19.58 23.52
CA ALA A 160 0.72 21.02 23.55
C ALA A 160 -0.72 21.47 23.86
N ASP A 161 -0.89 22.74 24.28
CA ASP A 161 -2.20 23.30 24.62
C ASP A 161 -3.10 23.48 23.38
N ALA A 162 -2.52 23.89 22.25
CA ALA A 162 -3.27 24.12 21.04
C ALA A 162 -3.53 22.80 20.31
N TYR A 163 -4.78 22.46 20.07
CA TYR A 163 -5.21 21.32 19.28
C TYR A 163 -6.64 21.46 18.75
N GLU A 164 -7.07 20.51 17.92
CA GLU A 164 -8.31 20.61 17.18
C GLU A 164 -9.56 20.29 18.01
N SER A 165 -9.41 19.77 19.22
CA SER A 165 -10.50 19.44 20.13
C SER A 165 -10.29 20.07 21.52
N ALA A 166 -11.36 20.57 22.14
CA ALA A 166 -11.34 21.08 23.50
C ALA A 166 -11.15 19.99 24.57
N TYR A 167 -11.62 18.77 24.24
CA TYR A 167 -11.55 17.60 25.11
C TYR A 167 -10.74 16.48 24.46
N SER A 168 -10.32 15.50 25.26
CA SER A 168 -9.76 14.23 24.75
C SER A 168 -10.80 13.43 23.96
N GLU A 169 -12.08 13.62 24.29
CA GLU A 169 -13.22 13.02 23.59
C GLU A 169 -13.71 13.95 22.47
N MET A 170 -14.04 13.39 21.31
CA MET A 170 -14.52 14.11 20.13
C MET A 170 -15.38 13.21 19.24
N ASN A 171 -16.11 13.80 18.31
CA ASN A 171 -16.73 13.08 17.21
C ASN A 171 -15.76 13.04 16.03
N TRP A 172 -15.34 11.84 15.61
CA TRP A 172 -14.51 11.65 14.42
C TRP A 172 -15.35 11.13 13.28
N GLN A 173 -15.36 11.86 12.16
CA GLN A 173 -16.26 11.62 11.03
C GLN A 173 -15.52 11.39 9.73
N SER A 174 -15.94 10.36 8.96
CA SER A 174 -15.52 10.10 7.59
C SER A 174 -16.28 10.95 6.56
N ALA A 175 -15.78 10.96 5.32
CA ALA A 175 -16.35 11.71 4.20
C ALA A 175 -17.80 11.30 3.86
N ASP A 176 -18.20 10.02 4.10
CA ASP A 176 -19.56 9.54 3.93
C ASP A 176 -20.53 10.02 5.01
N GLY A 177 -20.04 10.68 6.07
CA GLY A 177 -20.80 11.11 7.23
C GLY A 177 -20.85 10.09 8.38
N SER A 178 -20.30 8.90 8.24
CA SER A 178 -20.15 7.95 9.35
C SER A 178 -19.26 8.54 10.45
N ALA A 179 -19.69 8.43 11.72
CA ALA A 179 -18.93 8.97 12.84
C ALA A 179 -18.77 7.95 13.98
N VAL A 180 -17.63 8.00 14.65
CA VAL A 180 -17.33 7.26 15.88
C VAL A 180 -16.96 8.23 17.01
N LEU A 181 -17.11 7.77 18.25
CA LEU A 181 -16.53 8.47 19.39
C LEU A 181 -14.99 8.29 19.33
N GLY A 182 -14.27 9.37 19.05
CA GLY A 182 -12.81 9.42 19.10
C GLY A 182 -12.34 9.79 20.51
N ILE A 183 -11.31 9.12 21.01
CA ILE A 183 -10.68 9.38 22.31
C ILE A 183 -9.18 9.49 22.10
N LEU A 184 -8.64 10.69 22.25
CA LEU A 184 -7.20 10.92 22.21
C LEU A 184 -6.55 10.50 23.53
N PHE A 185 -5.43 9.80 23.48
CA PHE A 185 -4.53 9.62 24.62
C PHE A 185 -3.81 10.96 24.92
N ALA A 186 -4.56 11.91 25.46
CA ALA A 186 -4.09 13.30 25.65
C ALA A 186 -2.85 13.43 26.55
N ASN A 187 -2.62 12.47 27.43
CA ASN A 187 -1.42 12.37 28.27
C ASN A 187 -0.56 11.16 27.89
N TRP A 188 -0.67 10.70 26.64
CA TRP A 188 -0.03 9.53 26.06
C TRP A 188 -0.52 8.20 26.66
N TYR A 189 -0.19 7.09 25.99
CA TYR A 189 -0.62 5.74 26.41
C TYR A 189 0.26 5.11 27.51
N ASN A 190 1.07 5.92 28.21
CA ASN A 190 1.84 5.51 29.39
C ASN A 190 1.53 6.36 30.63
N ASN A 191 0.46 7.14 30.59
CA ASN A 191 0.15 8.10 31.66
C ASN A 191 -0.18 7.46 33.01
N GLY A 192 -0.47 6.16 33.04
CA GLY A 192 -0.70 5.35 34.23
C GLY A 192 0.36 4.26 34.48
N ALA A 193 1.55 4.35 33.83
CA ALA A 193 2.63 3.38 34.01
C ALA A 193 3.26 3.50 35.42
N GLU A 194 3.76 2.37 35.93
CA GLU A 194 4.55 2.30 37.19
C GLU A 194 3.87 2.94 38.42
N VAL A 195 2.60 2.62 38.65
CA VAL A 195 1.82 3.15 39.78
C VAL A 195 2.47 2.74 41.09
N PRO A 196 2.90 3.71 41.98
CA PRO A 196 3.60 3.37 43.22
C PRO A 196 2.68 2.75 44.28
N VAL A 197 3.16 1.74 45.00
CA VAL A 197 2.50 1.14 46.18
C VAL A 197 2.72 1.97 47.44
N GLU A 198 3.90 2.59 47.60
CA GLU A 198 4.26 3.35 48.77
C GLU A 198 3.45 4.65 48.85
N GLU A 199 2.80 4.97 49.99
CA GLU A 199 1.87 6.08 50.18
C GLU A 199 2.47 7.45 49.76
N GLU A 200 3.71 7.74 50.20
CA GLU A 200 4.35 9.05 49.88
C GLU A 200 4.61 9.19 48.38
N LYS A 201 5.11 8.16 47.73
CA LYS A 201 5.36 8.17 46.29
C LYS A 201 4.04 8.17 45.51
N SER A 202 3.06 7.39 45.95
CA SER A 202 1.71 7.34 45.36
C SER A 202 1.02 8.71 45.40
N LYS A 203 1.17 9.45 46.52
CA LYS A 203 0.62 10.77 46.62
C LYS A 203 1.24 11.74 45.60
N VAL A 204 2.56 11.80 45.49
CA VAL A 204 3.26 12.66 44.52
C VAL A 204 2.86 12.31 43.08
N TYR A 205 2.79 11.00 42.80
CA TYR A 205 2.40 10.49 41.49
C TYR A 205 0.98 10.91 41.10
N TRP A 206 -0.02 10.64 41.98
CA TRP A 206 -1.42 10.90 41.66
C TRP A 206 -1.79 12.38 41.71
N ASP A 207 -1.17 13.19 42.59
CA ASP A 207 -1.37 14.65 42.59
C ASP A 207 -1.09 15.25 41.21
N LYS A 208 -0.02 14.78 40.54
CA LYS A 208 0.31 15.21 39.17
C LYS A 208 -0.60 14.57 38.13
N LYS A 209 -0.73 13.25 38.12
CA LYS A 209 -1.45 12.51 37.07
C LYS A 209 -2.94 12.84 37.00
N LEU A 210 -3.58 13.05 38.14
CA LEU A 210 -4.99 13.50 38.22
C LEU A 210 -5.15 14.93 37.66
N ALA A 211 -4.24 15.85 37.98
CA ALA A 211 -4.27 17.21 37.48
C ALA A 211 -4.09 17.23 35.95
N ASP A 212 -3.14 16.44 35.42
CA ASP A 212 -2.88 16.32 33.99
C ASP A 212 -4.10 15.75 33.25
N ALA A 213 -4.74 14.68 33.75
CA ALA A 213 -5.88 14.03 33.12
C ALA A 213 -7.14 14.95 33.13
N VAL A 214 -7.44 15.59 34.25
CA VAL A 214 -8.59 16.50 34.39
C VAL A 214 -8.52 17.68 33.41
N ARG A 215 -7.33 18.10 33.02
CA ARG A 215 -7.14 19.21 32.07
C ARG A 215 -7.80 18.97 30.71
N TYR A 216 -7.85 17.70 30.24
CA TYR A 216 -8.30 17.35 28.88
C TYR A 216 -9.62 16.57 28.89
N ALA A 217 -10.01 15.94 30.02
CA ALA A 217 -11.19 15.09 30.05
C ALA A 217 -12.48 15.92 29.97
N GLY A 218 -13.40 15.53 29.10
CA GLY A 218 -14.75 16.09 29.00
C GLY A 218 -15.73 15.50 30.00
N THR A 219 -15.32 14.48 30.79
CA THR A 219 -16.17 13.77 31.75
C THR A 219 -15.48 13.62 33.12
N ASP A 220 -16.18 13.10 34.11
CA ASP A 220 -15.59 12.68 35.39
C ASP A 220 -14.91 11.31 35.36
N GLN A 221 -14.93 10.63 34.17
CA GLN A 221 -14.26 9.34 33.91
C GLN A 221 -12.85 9.59 33.36
N LEU A 222 -11.80 9.35 34.13
CA LEU A 222 -10.42 9.63 33.78
C LEU A 222 -9.71 8.37 33.32
N LEU A 223 -8.99 8.44 32.18
CA LEU A 223 -8.27 7.32 31.58
C LEU A 223 -6.79 7.33 31.99
N PHE A 224 -6.31 6.20 32.53
CA PHE A 224 -4.91 5.96 32.86
C PHE A 224 -4.44 4.65 32.24
N MET A 225 -3.49 4.73 31.33
CA MET A 225 -2.90 3.60 30.63
C MET A 225 -1.69 3.07 31.43
N ASN A 226 -1.85 1.88 32.02
CA ASN A 226 -0.83 1.21 32.83
C ASN A 226 0.00 0.25 31.98
N GLY A 227 0.98 0.79 31.32
CA GLY A 227 1.89 0.12 30.41
C GLY A 227 2.60 1.12 29.52
N CYS A 228 3.47 0.66 28.65
CA CYS A 228 4.21 1.40 27.61
C CYS A 228 4.83 0.41 26.62
N ASP A 229 5.74 0.89 25.77
CA ASP A 229 6.51 0.10 24.80
C ASP A 229 7.33 -0.97 25.52
N HIS A 230 7.05 -2.24 25.18
CA HIS A 230 7.77 -3.42 25.70
C HIS A 230 7.88 -3.50 27.25
N GLN A 231 6.97 -2.84 27.96
CA GLN A 231 7.00 -2.88 29.42
C GLN A 231 6.54 -4.23 30.00
N PRO A 232 7.20 -4.70 31.07
CA PRO A 232 6.73 -5.85 31.81
C PRO A 232 5.41 -5.55 32.54
N VAL A 233 4.67 -6.61 32.87
CA VAL A 233 3.42 -6.52 33.64
C VAL A 233 3.71 -5.96 35.03
N GLN A 234 2.97 -4.94 35.47
CA GLN A 234 3.06 -4.47 36.84
C GLN A 234 2.32 -5.41 37.79
N THR A 235 3.05 -6.35 38.41
CA THR A 235 2.48 -7.46 39.21
C THR A 235 1.88 -7.02 40.55
N ASP A 236 2.26 -5.85 41.06
CA ASP A 236 1.78 -5.27 42.33
C ASP A 236 0.66 -4.21 42.16
N LEU A 237 0.11 -4.09 40.93
CA LEU A 237 -0.90 -3.08 40.61
C LEU A 237 -2.12 -3.12 41.51
N SER A 238 -2.60 -4.30 41.91
CA SER A 238 -3.74 -4.41 42.84
C SER A 238 -3.47 -3.73 44.18
N ALA A 239 -2.23 -3.86 44.73
CA ALA A 239 -1.81 -3.18 45.93
C ALA A 239 -1.71 -1.65 45.71
N ALA A 240 -1.16 -1.23 44.56
CA ALA A 240 -1.06 0.20 44.22
C ALA A 240 -2.44 0.87 44.11
N ILE A 241 -3.43 0.19 43.52
CA ILE A 241 -4.82 0.69 43.45
C ILE A 241 -5.44 0.82 44.86
N ARG A 242 -5.22 -0.14 45.76
CA ARG A 242 -5.69 -0.05 47.13
C ARG A 242 -5.08 1.17 47.87
N THR A 243 -3.79 1.41 47.69
CA THR A 243 -3.11 2.59 48.28
C THR A 243 -3.70 3.90 47.72
N ALA A 244 -3.93 3.98 46.39
CA ALA A 244 -4.53 5.16 45.77
C ALA A 244 -5.94 5.43 46.33
N ASN A 245 -6.81 4.43 46.45
CA ASN A 245 -8.14 4.55 47.00
C ASN A 245 -8.13 4.96 48.50
N ALA A 246 -7.13 4.56 49.24
CA ALA A 246 -6.98 4.99 50.66
C ALA A 246 -6.55 6.44 50.77
N LEU A 247 -5.72 6.94 49.85
CA LEU A 247 -5.20 8.32 49.84
C LEU A 247 -6.19 9.36 49.29
N TYR A 248 -7.06 8.97 48.35
CA TYR A 248 -7.97 9.87 47.62
C TYR A 248 -9.44 9.42 47.76
N PRO A 249 -10.12 9.67 48.90
CA PRO A 249 -11.49 9.21 49.14
C PRO A 249 -12.53 9.80 48.17
N ASP A 250 -12.20 10.88 47.45
CA ASP A 250 -13.06 11.55 46.50
C ASP A 250 -12.88 11.07 45.06
N VAL A 251 -11.97 10.10 44.84
CA VAL A 251 -11.69 9.47 43.52
C VAL A 251 -11.79 7.96 43.64
N ASP A 252 -12.56 7.31 42.75
CA ASP A 252 -12.70 5.85 42.69
C ASP A 252 -11.69 5.30 41.69
N PHE A 253 -10.59 4.69 42.17
CA PHE A 253 -9.58 4.06 41.35
C PHE A 253 -9.97 2.60 41.06
N VAL A 254 -10.16 2.27 39.79
CA VAL A 254 -10.60 0.93 39.40
C VAL A 254 -9.67 0.33 38.35
N HIS A 255 -9.35 -0.97 38.52
CA HIS A 255 -8.76 -1.73 37.43
C HIS A 255 -9.85 -2.01 36.40
N SER A 256 -9.73 -1.45 35.19
CA SER A 256 -10.77 -1.36 34.17
C SER A 256 -10.28 -1.93 32.83
N ASP A 257 -11.22 -2.03 31.88
CA ASP A 257 -10.97 -2.27 30.47
C ASP A 257 -11.61 -1.17 29.62
N PHE A 258 -11.32 -1.15 28.31
CA PHE A 258 -11.90 -0.15 27.40
C PHE A 258 -13.43 -0.25 27.32
N ALA A 259 -14.00 -1.46 27.37
CA ALA A 259 -15.46 -1.63 27.31
C ALA A 259 -16.16 -0.95 28.48
N GLY A 260 -15.66 -1.18 29.71
CA GLY A 260 -16.17 -0.55 30.92
C GLY A 260 -15.95 0.97 30.95
N TYR A 261 -14.78 1.44 30.52
CA TYR A 261 -14.50 2.88 30.42
C TYR A 261 -15.44 3.57 29.42
N VAL A 262 -15.52 3.06 28.18
CA VAL A 262 -16.36 3.60 27.10
C VAL A 262 -17.85 3.61 27.48
N GLU A 263 -18.34 2.56 28.12
CA GLU A 263 -19.73 2.54 28.64
C GLU A 263 -20.03 3.68 29.61
N GLN A 264 -19.09 4.03 30.46
CA GLN A 264 -19.30 5.08 31.44
C GLN A 264 -19.17 6.48 30.81
N ILE A 265 -18.15 6.74 29.99
CA ILE A 265 -18.00 8.07 29.38
C ILE A 265 -19.20 8.43 28.49
N LYS A 266 -19.76 7.47 27.72
CA LYS A 266 -20.95 7.70 26.88
C LYS A 266 -22.17 8.22 27.64
N LYS A 267 -22.24 8.04 28.95
CA LYS A 267 -23.33 8.55 29.80
C LYS A 267 -23.14 10.00 30.24
N GLU A 268 -21.90 10.51 30.10
CA GLU A 268 -21.49 11.80 30.68
C GLU A 268 -20.91 12.76 29.62
N LEU A 269 -20.87 12.33 28.31
CA LEU A 269 -20.31 13.17 27.26
C LEU A 269 -20.96 14.54 27.20
N PRO A 270 -20.17 15.63 27.04
CA PRO A 270 -20.72 16.96 26.79
C PRO A 270 -21.44 17.03 25.43
N ASP A 271 -22.47 17.89 25.35
CA ASP A 271 -23.23 18.10 24.12
C ASP A 271 -22.44 18.84 23.03
N ASP A 272 -21.34 19.49 23.39
CA ASP A 272 -20.51 20.37 22.54
C ASP A 272 -19.18 19.75 22.12
N LEU A 273 -19.13 18.42 21.97
CA LEU A 273 -17.96 17.72 21.45
C LEU A 273 -17.57 18.25 20.07
N ASN A 274 -16.28 18.53 19.89
CA ASN A 274 -15.74 18.90 18.58
C ASN A 274 -15.98 17.81 17.56
N MET A 275 -16.29 18.22 16.33
CA MET A 275 -16.31 17.35 15.16
C MET A 275 -14.99 17.47 14.42
N ILE A 276 -14.24 16.38 14.31
CA ILE A 276 -13.04 16.26 13.48
C ILE A 276 -13.42 15.41 12.27
N THR A 277 -13.24 15.93 11.07
CA THR A 277 -13.62 15.24 9.83
C THR A 277 -12.39 14.89 9.00
N GLY A 278 -12.38 13.66 8.49
CA GLY A 278 -11.32 13.17 7.60
C GLY A 278 -10.09 12.66 8.35
N GLU A 279 -8.94 12.80 7.72
CA GLU A 279 -7.66 12.26 8.21
C GLU A 279 -7.20 12.91 9.51
N LEU A 280 -6.64 12.09 10.41
CA LEU A 280 -5.97 12.57 11.62
C LEU A 280 -4.45 12.64 11.35
N ARG A 281 -3.96 13.81 10.93
CA ARG A 281 -2.55 14.05 10.55
C ARG A 281 -1.95 15.29 11.21
N SER A 282 -2.55 15.78 12.29
CA SER A 282 -2.07 16.96 13.03
C SER A 282 -1.86 18.19 12.13
N GLN A 283 -2.78 18.45 11.21
CA GLN A 283 -2.63 19.49 10.16
C GLN A 283 -2.55 20.93 10.72
N LYS A 284 -3.07 21.15 11.93
CA LYS A 284 -3.08 22.46 12.60
C LYS A 284 -2.02 22.57 13.69
N THR A 285 -0.88 21.91 13.51
CA THR A 285 0.23 21.88 14.48
C THR A 285 1.53 22.42 13.87
N ASP A 286 2.66 22.16 14.51
CA ASP A 286 3.99 22.57 14.02
C ASP A 286 4.55 21.71 12.88
N GLY A 287 3.90 20.58 12.59
CA GLY A 287 4.25 19.70 11.44
C GLY A 287 5.42 18.72 11.67
N TRP A 288 5.86 18.52 12.91
CA TRP A 288 7.01 17.66 13.18
C TRP A 288 6.63 16.21 13.51
N TYR A 289 5.52 15.98 14.19
CA TYR A 289 5.26 14.70 14.85
C TYR A 289 4.23 13.80 14.17
N THR A 290 3.90 14.10 12.91
CA THR A 290 3.10 13.18 12.07
C THR A 290 3.95 12.11 11.38
N LEU A 291 5.27 12.24 11.45
CA LEU A 291 6.26 11.29 10.93
C LEU A 291 6.06 10.93 9.44
N ALA A 292 5.51 11.86 8.65
CA ALA A 292 5.13 11.62 7.26
C ALA A 292 6.31 11.19 6.36
N ASN A 293 7.56 11.53 6.73
CA ASN A 293 8.73 11.14 5.96
C ASN A 293 9.10 9.64 6.09
N THR A 294 8.44 8.91 6.97
CA THR A 294 8.53 7.44 6.98
C THR A 294 8.04 6.83 5.65
N ALA A 295 7.16 7.52 4.93
CA ALA A 295 6.72 7.11 3.60
C ALA A 295 7.86 7.02 2.57
N SER A 296 8.96 7.77 2.78
CA SER A 296 10.17 7.72 1.93
C SER A 296 11.35 6.99 2.56
N SER A 297 11.28 6.60 3.82
CA SER A 297 12.29 5.74 4.42
C SER A 297 12.28 4.37 3.76
N ARG A 298 13.42 3.91 3.25
CA ARG A 298 13.55 2.58 2.62
C ARG A 298 12.46 2.31 1.57
N ILE A 299 12.32 3.17 0.57
CA ILE A 299 11.26 3.14 -0.47
C ILE A 299 11.06 1.72 -1.06
N TYR A 300 12.13 0.92 -1.20
CA TYR A 300 12.03 -0.44 -1.70
C TYR A 300 11.05 -1.32 -0.92
N ILE A 301 10.83 -1.06 0.38
CA ILE A 301 9.83 -1.78 1.20
C ILE A 301 8.41 -1.45 0.73
N LYS A 302 8.12 -0.17 0.44
CA LYS A 302 6.83 0.26 -0.09
C LYS A 302 6.57 -0.33 -1.47
N GLN A 303 7.59 -0.36 -2.32
CA GLN A 303 7.50 -0.99 -3.64
C GLN A 303 7.20 -2.50 -3.54
N TRP A 304 7.87 -3.22 -2.63
CA TRP A 304 7.57 -4.64 -2.36
C TRP A 304 6.17 -4.85 -1.83
N ASN A 305 5.73 -3.98 -0.91
CA ASN A 305 4.38 -4.07 -0.34
C ASN A 305 3.30 -3.89 -1.41
N VAL A 306 3.37 -2.80 -2.18
CA VAL A 306 2.42 -2.53 -3.28
C VAL A 306 2.41 -3.67 -4.30
N ARG A 307 3.59 -4.25 -4.64
CA ARG A 307 3.67 -5.42 -5.52
C ARG A 307 2.96 -6.64 -4.94
N CYS A 308 3.16 -6.96 -3.67
CA CYS A 308 2.50 -8.09 -3.02
C CYS A 308 0.99 -7.88 -2.88
N GLU A 309 0.56 -6.69 -2.47
CA GLU A 309 -0.86 -6.31 -2.40
C GLU A 309 -1.53 -6.42 -3.78
N MET A 310 -0.92 -5.86 -4.83
CA MET A 310 -1.40 -5.98 -6.20
C MET A 310 -1.57 -7.44 -6.62
N LEU A 311 -0.57 -8.28 -6.39
CA LEU A 311 -0.63 -9.70 -6.76
C LEU A 311 -1.76 -10.45 -6.04
N PHE A 312 -2.01 -10.17 -4.76
CA PHE A 312 -3.11 -10.79 -4.01
C PHE A 312 -4.47 -10.21 -4.39
N GLU A 313 -4.64 -8.89 -4.23
CA GLU A 313 -5.94 -8.20 -4.30
C GLU A 313 -6.46 -8.04 -5.72
N LYS A 314 -5.55 -7.69 -6.65
CA LYS A 314 -5.92 -7.31 -8.01
C LYS A 314 -5.74 -8.44 -9.01
N VAL A 315 -5.01 -9.50 -8.67
CA VAL A 315 -4.75 -10.61 -9.60
C VAL A 315 -5.21 -11.96 -9.04
N ALA A 316 -4.63 -12.44 -7.93
CA ALA A 316 -4.88 -13.80 -7.45
C ALA A 316 -6.32 -14.01 -6.96
N GLU A 317 -6.87 -13.10 -6.12
CA GLU A 317 -8.24 -13.21 -5.61
C GLU A 317 -9.28 -13.15 -6.74
N PRO A 318 -9.24 -12.18 -7.70
CA PRO A 318 -10.16 -12.18 -8.83
C PRO A 318 -10.06 -13.42 -9.72
N LEU A 319 -8.86 -13.87 -10.06
CA LEU A 319 -8.67 -15.09 -10.85
C LEU A 319 -9.23 -16.32 -10.13
N ALA A 320 -8.98 -16.45 -8.83
CA ALA A 320 -9.50 -17.56 -8.04
C ALA A 320 -11.03 -17.55 -7.95
N ALA A 321 -11.66 -16.36 -7.81
CA ALA A 321 -13.12 -16.22 -7.83
C ALA A 321 -13.71 -16.62 -9.18
N ILE A 322 -13.09 -16.22 -10.28
CA ILE A 322 -13.49 -16.63 -11.64
C ILE A 322 -13.33 -18.15 -11.81
N ALA A 323 -12.19 -18.71 -11.43
CA ALA A 323 -11.91 -20.14 -11.54
C ALA A 323 -12.85 -20.99 -10.66
N ALA A 324 -13.21 -20.48 -9.47
CA ALA A 324 -14.16 -21.15 -8.58
C ALA A 324 -15.56 -21.20 -9.15
N LYS A 325 -16.05 -20.12 -9.76
CA LYS A 325 -17.35 -20.11 -10.50
C LYS A 325 -17.39 -21.18 -11.59
N GLU A 326 -16.25 -21.46 -12.19
CA GLU A 326 -16.10 -22.48 -13.25
C GLU A 326 -15.78 -23.89 -12.69
N GLY A 327 -15.84 -24.07 -11.36
CA GLY A 327 -15.76 -25.36 -10.67
C GLY A 327 -14.40 -25.75 -10.10
N MET A 328 -13.44 -24.84 -10.01
CA MET A 328 -12.23 -25.02 -9.19
C MET A 328 -12.57 -24.81 -7.71
N GLU A 329 -11.94 -25.57 -6.82
CA GLU A 329 -12.00 -25.27 -5.39
C GLU A 329 -11.27 -23.96 -5.09
N TYR A 330 -11.91 -23.03 -4.36
CA TYR A 330 -11.29 -21.76 -4.00
C TYR A 330 -10.19 -21.99 -2.95
N PRO A 331 -8.92 -21.58 -3.18
CA PRO A 331 -7.79 -21.95 -2.35
C PRO A 331 -7.68 -21.07 -1.10
N GLN A 332 -8.70 -21.08 -0.24
CA GLN A 332 -8.81 -20.20 0.94
C GLN A 332 -7.63 -20.34 1.90
N ASP A 333 -7.10 -21.56 2.06
CA ASP A 333 -5.99 -21.83 2.97
C ASP A 333 -4.70 -21.14 2.49
N LEU A 334 -4.44 -21.17 1.17
CA LEU A 334 -3.30 -20.49 0.55
C LEU A 334 -3.42 -18.97 0.69
N PHE A 335 -4.62 -18.42 0.50
CA PHE A 335 -4.89 -16.99 0.72
C PHE A 335 -4.66 -16.61 2.19
N THR A 336 -5.19 -17.39 3.12
CA THR A 336 -4.99 -17.15 4.57
C THR A 336 -3.50 -17.16 4.94
N TYR A 337 -2.74 -18.14 4.42
CA TYR A 337 -1.30 -18.25 4.65
C TYR A 337 -0.53 -17.05 4.06
N GLY A 338 -0.79 -16.72 2.80
CA GLY A 338 -0.09 -15.62 2.12
C GLY A 338 -0.41 -14.24 2.73
N TRP A 339 -1.67 -13.98 3.06
CA TRP A 339 -2.06 -12.74 3.75
C TRP A 339 -1.39 -12.61 5.12
N LYS A 340 -1.27 -13.69 5.90
CA LYS A 340 -0.56 -13.66 7.18
C LYS A 340 0.93 -13.35 7.01
N LEU A 341 1.59 -13.90 5.97
CA LEU A 341 2.98 -13.55 5.65
C LEU A 341 3.14 -12.07 5.32
N LEU A 342 2.25 -11.52 4.48
CA LEU A 342 2.28 -10.11 4.09
C LEU A 342 2.04 -9.20 5.30
N MET A 343 1.01 -9.47 6.09
CA MET A 343 0.64 -8.66 7.25
C MET A 343 1.71 -8.64 8.35
N GLN A 344 2.61 -9.61 8.41
CA GLN A 344 3.77 -9.55 9.31
C GLN A 344 4.74 -8.41 8.96
N ASN A 345 4.64 -7.83 7.76
CA ASN A 345 5.40 -6.66 7.33
C ASN A 345 4.63 -5.34 7.52
N HIS A 346 3.36 -5.38 7.90
CA HIS A 346 2.48 -4.20 8.03
C HIS A 346 2.52 -3.47 9.39
N PRO A 347 3.08 -4.04 10.52
CA PRO A 347 3.26 -3.24 11.72
C PRO A 347 3.91 -1.91 11.39
N HIS A 348 3.48 -0.84 12.10
CA HIS A 348 3.80 0.53 11.69
C HIS A 348 5.32 0.78 11.58
N ASP A 349 6.16 0.36 12.51
CA ASP A 349 7.62 0.52 12.40
C ASP A 349 8.23 -0.29 11.25
N SER A 350 7.68 -1.49 10.97
CA SER A 350 8.15 -2.33 9.87
C SER A 350 7.88 -1.68 8.53
N ILE A 351 6.61 -1.41 8.18
CA ILE A 351 6.24 -0.85 6.86
C ILE A 351 6.71 0.60 6.69
N CYS A 352 6.77 1.38 7.77
CA CYS A 352 7.31 2.73 7.75
C CYS A 352 8.82 2.76 7.49
N GLY A 353 9.53 1.65 7.68
CA GLY A 353 10.95 1.59 7.40
C GLY A 353 11.81 2.30 8.45
N CYS A 354 11.31 2.37 9.70
CA CYS A 354 11.94 3.05 10.82
C CYS A 354 12.35 2.06 11.92
N SER A 355 13.08 1.03 11.54
CA SER A 355 13.60 -0.03 12.40
C SER A 355 15.07 -0.31 12.10
N VAL A 356 15.72 -1.11 12.96
CA VAL A 356 17.11 -1.54 12.71
C VAL A 356 17.21 -2.39 11.43
N ASP A 357 18.39 -2.40 10.81
CA ASP A 357 18.62 -3.04 9.50
C ASP A 357 18.21 -4.52 9.45
N GLU A 358 18.36 -5.24 10.57
CA GLU A 358 18.00 -6.65 10.69
C GLU A 358 16.50 -6.89 10.42
N VAL A 359 15.63 -6.00 10.89
CA VAL A 359 14.18 -6.07 10.66
C VAL A 359 13.90 -6.03 9.17
N HIS A 360 14.48 -5.05 8.47
CA HIS A 360 14.20 -4.83 7.06
C HIS A 360 14.78 -5.92 6.15
N ARG A 361 15.89 -6.56 6.56
CA ARG A 361 16.40 -7.75 5.86
C ARG A 361 15.42 -8.93 5.96
N GLU A 362 14.79 -9.13 7.13
CA GLU A 362 13.80 -10.18 7.30
C GLU A 362 12.49 -9.89 6.55
N MET A 363 12.08 -8.62 6.49
CA MET A 363 10.89 -8.20 5.72
C MET A 363 11.01 -8.58 4.24
N ILE A 364 12.18 -8.43 3.61
CA ILE A 364 12.39 -8.84 2.22
C ILE A 364 12.11 -10.33 2.05
N THR A 365 12.60 -11.17 2.95
CA THR A 365 12.33 -12.62 2.90
C THR A 365 10.82 -12.93 3.02
N ARG A 366 10.08 -12.18 3.86
CA ARG A 366 8.61 -12.34 3.98
C ARG A 366 7.90 -11.88 2.71
N PHE A 367 8.31 -10.77 2.09
CA PHE A 367 7.77 -10.32 0.79
C PHE A 367 8.03 -11.34 -0.32
N GLU A 368 9.25 -11.86 -0.45
CA GLU A 368 9.59 -12.90 -1.44
C GLU A 368 8.71 -14.15 -1.27
N LYS A 369 8.52 -14.62 -0.03
CA LYS A 369 7.62 -15.75 0.24
C LYS A 369 6.17 -15.44 -0.15
N THR A 370 5.69 -14.22 0.19
CA THR A 370 4.35 -13.75 -0.15
C THR A 370 4.14 -13.73 -1.67
N GLU A 371 5.07 -13.16 -2.41
CA GLU A 371 5.05 -13.13 -3.88
C GLU A 371 4.96 -14.54 -4.46
N GLN A 372 5.78 -15.48 -3.99
CA GLN A 372 5.76 -16.86 -4.49
C GLN A 372 4.44 -17.58 -4.23
N VAL A 373 3.80 -17.32 -3.09
CA VAL A 373 2.46 -17.87 -2.80
C VAL A 373 1.44 -17.28 -3.78
N ALA A 374 1.45 -15.96 -4.01
CA ALA A 374 0.54 -15.32 -4.96
C ALA A 374 0.73 -15.84 -6.39
N LEU A 375 1.99 -15.92 -6.86
CA LEU A 375 2.32 -16.45 -8.19
C LEU A 375 1.90 -17.91 -8.35
N HIS A 376 2.02 -18.73 -7.30
CA HIS A 376 1.52 -20.10 -7.33
C HIS A 376 0.00 -20.18 -7.51
N ILE A 377 -0.76 -19.36 -6.76
CA ILE A 377 -2.23 -19.28 -6.90
C ILE A 377 -2.61 -18.80 -8.30
N ILE A 378 -1.94 -17.76 -8.81
CA ILE A 378 -2.16 -17.23 -10.16
C ILE A 378 -1.93 -18.33 -11.20
N SER A 379 -0.80 -19.02 -11.15
CA SER A 379 -0.49 -20.13 -12.07
C SER A 379 -1.55 -21.23 -12.01
N MET A 380 -1.95 -21.65 -10.82
CA MET A 380 -3.00 -22.64 -10.61
C MET A 380 -4.32 -22.25 -11.28
N CYS A 381 -4.75 -20.99 -11.08
CA CYS A 381 -6.00 -20.48 -11.65
C CYS A 381 -5.90 -20.34 -13.19
N MET A 382 -4.79 -19.81 -13.69
CA MET A 382 -4.54 -19.66 -15.12
C MET A 382 -4.49 -21.01 -15.81
N ASP A 383 -3.82 -22.02 -15.23
CA ASP A 383 -3.77 -23.39 -15.79
C ASP A 383 -5.16 -24.04 -15.84
N TYR A 384 -5.98 -23.82 -14.79
CA TYR A 384 -7.35 -24.33 -14.76
C TYR A 384 -8.22 -23.68 -15.82
N LEU A 385 -8.19 -22.35 -15.93
CA LEU A 385 -9.03 -21.59 -16.87
C LEU A 385 -8.62 -21.83 -18.31
N LYS A 386 -7.32 -21.74 -18.64
CA LYS A 386 -6.83 -21.97 -20.01
C LYS A 386 -7.16 -23.36 -20.52
N GLY A 387 -7.16 -24.39 -19.64
CA GLY A 387 -7.54 -25.76 -19.96
C GLY A 387 -9.03 -25.93 -20.28
N LYS A 388 -9.88 -24.93 -20.02
CA LYS A 388 -11.32 -24.95 -20.31
C LYS A 388 -11.75 -24.05 -21.47
N ILE A 389 -10.90 -23.11 -21.90
CA ILE A 389 -11.22 -22.22 -23.03
C ILE A 389 -11.26 -23.02 -24.33
N ASN A 390 -12.33 -22.81 -25.11
CA ASN A 390 -12.53 -23.49 -26.39
C ASN A 390 -11.74 -22.83 -27.52
N THR A 391 -10.66 -23.44 -27.92
CA THR A 391 -9.77 -23.02 -29.02
C THR A 391 -9.85 -23.96 -30.25
N SER A 392 -10.86 -24.84 -30.32
CA SER A 392 -10.98 -25.87 -31.39
C SER A 392 -11.09 -25.26 -32.80
N ALA A 393 -11.58 -24.02 -32.90
CA ALA A 393 -11.69 -23.30 -34.17
C ALA A 393 -10.33 -22.76 -34.70
N VAL A 394 -9.29 -22.69 -33.85
CA VAL A 394 -7.96 -22.23 -34.25
C VAL A 394 -7.37 -23.19 -35.26
N LYS A 395 -6.79 -22.66 -36.35
CA LYS A 395 -6.18 -23.48 -37.42
C LYS A 395 -4.99 -24.29 -36.86
N GLU A 396 -4.85 -25.52 -37.31
CA GLU A 396 -3.71 -26.40 -36.98
C GLU A 396 -2.38 -25.70 -37.31
N GLY A 397 -1.40 -25.77 -36.41
CA GLY A 397 -0.09 -25.11 -36.53
C GLY A 397 -0.05 -23.70 -35.95
N ASN A 398 -1.18 -23.06 -35.69
CA ASN A 398 -1.26 -21.79 -34.98
C ASN A 398 -1.35 -21.99 -33.45
N ILE A 399 -0.84 -21.04 -32.67
CA ILE A 399 -0.77 -21.12 -31.21
C ILE A 399 -1.76 -20.11 -30.60
N PRO A 400 -2.87 -20.57 -29.98
CA PRO A 400 -3.75 -19.68 -29.24
C PRO A 400 -3.11 -19.23 -27.92
N PHE A 401 -3.46 -18.03 -27.48
CA PHE A 401 -3.09 -17.53 -26.16
C PHE A 401 -4.20 -16.63 -25.59
N VAL A 402 -4.21 -16.44 -24.30
CA VAL A 402 -5.21 -15.65 -23.58
C VAL A 402 -4.56 -14.44 -22.92
N VAL A 403 -5.25 -13.30 -22.96
CA VAL A 403 -4.94 -12.09 -22.18
C VAL A 403 -6.08 -11.86 -21.21
N VAL A 404 -5.77 -11.82 -19.93
CA VAL A 404 -6.74 -11.69 -18.85
C VAL A 404 -6.62 -10.31 -18.20
N ASN A 405 -7.75 -9.64 -18.07
CA ASN A 405 -7.94 -8.41 -17.34
C ASN A 405 -8.58 -8.73 -15.97
N THR A 406 -7.84 -8.56 -14.92
CA THR A 406 -8.31 -8.80 -13.54
C THR A 406 -8.83 -7.53 -12.85
N THR A 407 -8.83 -6.39 -13.55
CA THR A 407 -9.37 -5.13 -13.04
C THR A 407 -10.88 -5.02 -13.26
N GLY A 408 -11.51 -4.11 -12.54
CA GLY A 408 -12.96 -3.93 -12.63
C GLY A 408 -13.43 -2.98 -13.76
N TRP A 409 -12.57 -2.68 -14.72
CA TRP A 409 -12.88 -1.86 -15.91
C TRP A 409 -12.48 -2.60 -17.18
N ASP A 410 -13.14 -2.31 -18.29
CA ASP A 410 -12.67 -2.77 -19.59
C ASP A 410 -11.33 -2.07 -19.86
N ARG A 411 -10.35 -2.82 -20.36
CA ARG A 411 -8.97 -2.34 -20.44
C ARG A 411 -8.41 -2.43 -21.83
N THR A 412 -7.82 -1.32 -22.28
CA THR A 412 -7.01 -1.25 -23.50
C THR A 412 -5.58 -0.88 -23.11
N GLY A 413 -4.59 -1.53 -23.71
CA GLY A 413 -3.18 -1.20 -23.44
C GLY A 413 -2.22 -2.17 -24.09
N VAL A 414 -0.94 -1.84 -24.02
CA VAL A 414 0.12 -2.69 -24.56
C VAL A 414 0.35 -3.89 -23.63
N VAL A 415 0.36 -5.07 -24.23
CA VAL A 415 0.66 -6.34 -23.57
C VAL A 415 2.00 -6.84 -24.07
N GLU A 416 2.91 -7.14 -23.17
CA GLU A 416 4.15 -7.85 -23.44
C GLU A 416 4.07 -9.27 -22.86
N MET A 417 4.41 -10.26 -23.65
CA MET A 417 4.46 -11.65 -23.19
C MET A 417 5.54 -12.46 -23.90
N GLU A 418 6.02 -13.49 -23.23
CA GLU A 418 6.86 -14.53 -23.82
C GLU A 418 6.00 -15.77 -24.09
N LEU A 419 6.11 -16.35 -25.27
CA LEU A 419 5.37 -17.53 -25.67
C LEU A 419 6.31 -18.64 -26.19
N GLU A 420 6.20 -19.84 -25.62
CA GLU A 420 6.87 -21.01 -26.14
C GLU A 420 6.18 -21.46 -27.44
N THR A 421 6.94 -21.52 -28.52
CA THR A 421 6.43 -21.92 -29.86
C THR A 421 6.72 -23.36 -30.18
N ASP A 422 7.73 -23.93 -29.54
CA ASP A 422 8.12 -25.33 -29.72
C ASP A 422 8.96 -25.81 -28.53
N ARG A 423 8.95 -27.12 -28.25
CA ARG A 423 9.74 -27.73 -27.20
C ARG A 423 10.22 -29.12 -27.57
N MET A 424 11.36 -29.53 -27.02
CA MET A 424 11.90 -30.87 -27.16
C MET A 424 12.40 -31.37 -25.79
N TYR A 425 11.86 -32.53 -25.36
CA TYR A 425 12.21 -33.10 -24.05
C TYR A 425 13.54 -33.88 -24.11
N PHE A 426 14.25 -33.90 -22.98
CA PHE A 426 15.49 -34.67 -22.83
C PHE A 426 15.27 -36.17 -22.92
N SER A 427 14.03 -36.65 -22.80
CA SER A 427 13.66 -38.02 -23.04
C SER A 427 13.57 -38.42 -24.54
N GLU A 428 13.52 -37.44 -25.44
CA GLU A 428 13.31 -37.69 -26.88
C GLU A 428 14.62 -38.00 -27.63
N ALA A 429 15.75 -37.44 -27.15
CA ALA A 429 17.07 -37.67 -27.76
C ALA A 429 18.18 -37.38 -26.71
N PRO A 430 19.45 -37.77 -26.98
CA PRO A 430 20.58 -37.37 -26.16
C PRO A 430 20.65 -35.85 -26.00
N LEU A 431 20.99 -35.33 -24.81
CA LEU A 431 20.98 -33.91 -24.48
C LEU A 431 21.68 -33.00 -25.51
N ALA A 432 22.87 -33.43 -25.99
CA ALA A 432 23.59 -32.67 -27.00
C ALA A 432 22.82 -32.56 -28.32
N GLU A 433 22.05 -33.60 -28.70
CA GLU A 433 21.21 -33.62 -29.89
C GLU A 433 19.95 -32.75 -29.70
N VAL A 434 19.31 -32.77 -28.50
CA VAL A 434 18.19 -31.86 -28.16
C VAL A 434 18.64 -30.42 -28.31
N ILE A 435 19.77 -30.07 -27.73
CA ILE A 435 20.34 -28.71 -27.80
C ILE A 435 20.61 -28.31 -29.24
N ALA A 436 21.32 -29.18 -30.02
CA ALA A 436 21.66 -28.89 -31.41
C ALA A 436 20.41 -28.68 -32.28
N ARG A 437 19.44 -29.62 -32.23
CA ARG A 437 18.19 -29.53 -32.99
C ARG A 437 17.39 -28.26 -32.65
N MET A 438 17.29 -27.90 -31.38
CA MET A 438 16.56 -26.72 -30.98
C MET A 438 17.28 -25.42 -31.37
N HIS A 439 18.63 -25.40 -31.41
CA HIS A 439 19.39 -24.27 -31.95
C HIS A 439 19.30 -24.11 -33.46
N GLU A 440 19.32 -25.21 -34.18
CA GLU A 440 19.26 -25.22 -35.66
C GLU A 440 17.85 -24.90 -36.17
N LYS A 441 16.81 -25.16 -35.38
CA LYS A 441 15.43 -24.93 -35.79
C LYS A 441 15.18 -23.43 -35.96
N LYS A 442 14.79 -23.05 -37.19
CA LYS A 442 14.34 -21.67 -37.49
C LYS A 442 12.84 -21.53 -37.23
N LEU A 443 12.44 -20.42 -36.63
CA LEU A 443 11.04 -20.09 -36.49
C LEU A 443 10.51 -19.45 -37.79
N PRO A 444 9.23 -19.66 -38.15
CA PRO A 444 8.58 -18.88 -39.18
C PRO A 444 8.39 -17.42 -38.75
N GLU A 445 8.08 -16.56 -39.72
CA GLU A 445 7.55 -15.24 -39.42
C GLU A 445 6.14 -15.42 -38.85
N TYR A 446 5.85 -14.66 -37.78
CA TYR A 446 4.56 -14.71 -37.08
C TYR A 446 3.81 -13.40 -37.20
N ARG A 447 2.48 -13.48 -37.11
CA ARG A 447 1.56 -12.37 -36.93
C ARG A 447 0.56 -12.72 -35.83
N VAL A 448 -0.06 -11.70 -35.21
CA VAL A 448 -1.08 -11.89 -34.19
C VAL A 448 -2.45 -11.62 -34.78
N LEU A 449 -3.39 -12.53 -34.51
CA LEU A 449 -4.80 -12.40 -34.89
C LEU A 449 -5.66 -12.26 -33.64
N ASP A 450 -6.72 -11.46 -33.72
CA ASP A 450 -7.77 -11.39 -32.69
C ASP A 450 -8.67 -12.66 -32.78
N LYS A 451 -9.65 -12.74 -31.86
CA LYS A 451 -10.64 -13.84 -31.81
C LYS A 451 -11.48 -13.99 -33.07
N ASP A 452 -11.64 -12.92 -33.85
CA ASP A 452 -12.42 -12.90 -35.10
C ASP A 452 -11.54 -13.24 -36.31
N GLY A 453 -10.25 -13.51 -36.12
CA GLY A 453 -9.25 -13.84 -37.13
C GLY A 453 -8.71 -12.61 -37.87
N ARG A 454 -8.91 -11.40 -37.38
CA ARG A 454 -8.35 -10.16 -37.94
C ARG A 454 -6.92 -10.00 -37.42
N GLU A 455 -6.04 -9.57 -38.28
CA GLU A 455 -4.67 -9.22 -37.90
C GLU A 455 -4.66 -7.92 -37.12
N ILE A 456 -3.95 -7.91 -35.98
CA ILE A 456 -3.77 -6.73 -35.15
C ILE A 456 -2.30 -6.29 -35.17
N PRO A 457 -2.02 -5.00 -34.91
CA PRO A 457 -0.65 -4.51 -34.77
C PRO A 457 0.09 -5.23 -33.64
N ALA A 458 1.23 -5.83 -33.99
CA ALA A 458 2.06 -6.54 -33.01
C ALA A 458 3.51 -6.59 -33.49
N VAL A 459 4.43 -6.69 -32.54
CA VAL A 459 5.84 -7.01 -32.78
C VAL A 459 6.11 -8.38 -32.21
N VAL A 460 6.60 -9.30 -33.06
CA VAL A 460 6.96 -10.68 -32.64
C VAL A 460 8.45 -10.87 -32.90
N THR A 461 9.21 -11.09 -31.84
CA THR A 461 10.67 -11.23 -31.91
C THR A 461 11.10 -12.58 -31.35
N GLU A 462 11.94 -13.34 -32.10
CA GLU A 462 12.58 -14.55 -31.58
C GLU A 462 13.54 -14.15 -30.45
N ILE A 463 13.42 -14.86 -29.31
CA ILE A 463 14.33 -14.66 -28.14
C ILE A 463 15.11 -15.97 -27.90
N ALA A 464 16.13 -15.90 -27.03
CA ALA A 464 17.00 -17.03 -26.75
C ALA A 464 16.23 -18.28 -26.32
N ASN A 465 16.70 -19.46 -26.82
CA ASN A 465 16.19 -20.72 -26.34
C ASN A 465 16.26 -20.81 -24.83
N HIS A 466 15.27 -21.50 -24.27
CA HIS A 466 15.10 -21.55 -22.83
C HIS A 466 15.10 -22.98 -22.31
N PHE A 467 15.88 -23.26 -21.26
CA PHE A 467 15.73 -24.51 -20.50
C PHE A 467 14.55 -24.37 -19.57
N ASN A 468 13.65 -25.36 -19.59
CA ASN A 468 12.53 -25.42 -18.67
C ASN A 468 12.21 -26.89 -18.33
N TYR A 469 11.21 -27.11 -17.47
CA TYR A 469 10.78 -28.46 -17.10
C TYR A 469 9.32 -28.48 -16.68
N ASP A 470 8.60 -29.56 -16.98
CA ASP A 470 7.29 -29.80 -16.39
C ASP A 470 7.45 -30.53 -15.05
N LEU A 471 6.54 -30.25 -14.10
CA LEU A 471 6.45 -30.92 -12.80
C LEU A 471 5.12 -31.69 -12.70
N PRO A 472 4.97 -32.82 -13.41
CA PRO A 472 3.76 -33.64 -13.30
C PRO A 472 3.60 -34.23 -11.90
N LYS A 473 2.34 -34.36 -11.42
CA LYS A 473 2.05 -34.86 -10.06
C LYS A 473 2.41 -36.33 -9.85
N ASP A 474 2.52 -37.09 -10.91
CA ASP A 474 2.64 -38.56 -10.91
C ASP A 474 4.02 -39.10 -11.34
N LYS A 475 4.95 -38.21 -11.70
CA LYS A 475 6.31 -38.61 -12.14
C LYS A 475 7.33 -37.49 -11.89
N PHE A 476 8.61 -37.85 -12.06
CA PHE A 476 9.73 -36.94 -11.92
C PHE A 476 9.66 -35.80 -12.94
N ARG A 477 10.26 -34.65 -12.64
CA ARG A 477 10.34 -33.51 -13.56
C ARG A 477 10.78 -33.91 -14.96
N GLN A 478 10.16 -33.30 -15.95
CA GLN A 478 10.39 -33.58 -17.38
C GLN A 478 11.11 -32.35 -17.99
N PRO A 479 12.47 -32.37 -18.08
CA PRO A 479 13.22 -31.22 -18.59
C PRO A 479 13.14 -31.16 -20.11
N TYR A 480 13.14 -29.94 -20.67
CA TYR A 480 13.13 -29.67 -22.10
C TYR A 480 13.87 -28.37 -22.45
N ILE A 481 14.15 -28.19 -23.74
CA ILE A 481 14.54 -26.90 -24.32
C ILE A 481 13.35 -26.38 -25.15
N ALA A 482 13.01 -25.11 -24.97
CA ALA A 482 11.96 -24.44 -25.72
C ALA A 482 12.51 -23.37 -26.67
N LYS A 483 11.86 -23.22 -27.80
CA LYS A 483 11.89 -22.02 -28.65
C LYS A 483 10.87 -21.03 -28.13
N ARG A 484 11.23 -19.73 -28.10
CA ARG A 484 10.35 -18.70 -27.62
C ARG A 484 10.32 -17.46 -28.50
N VAL A 485 9.21 -16.78 -28.46
CA VAL A 485 9.07 -15.43 -29.02
C VAL A 485 8.62 -14.47 -27.91
N LYS A 486 9.07 -13.21 -27.98
CA LYS A 486 8.47 -12.09 -27.27
C LYS A 486 7.43 -11.48 -28.20
N ILE A 487 6.22 -11.29 -27.69
CA ILE A 487 5.10 -10.61 -28.37
C ILE A 487 4.86 -9.31 -27.65
N THR A 488 4.86 -8.18 -28.39
CA THR A 488 4.39 -6.88 -27.93
C THR A 488 3.19 -6.51 -28.80
N MET A 489 2.01 -6.36 -28.22
CA MET A 489 0.77 -6.09 -28.95
C MET A 489 -0.16 -5.19 -28.17
N GLU A 490 -1.09 -4.52 -28.84
CA GLU A 490 -2.19 -3.84 -28.17
C GLU A 490 -3.35 -4.82 -27.97
N ALA A 491 -3.78 -4.98 -26.72
CA ALA A 491 -5.04 -5.64 -26.36
C ALA A 491 -6.11 -4.55 -26.16
N ALA A 492 -7.17 -4.58 -26.96
CA ALA A 492 -8.22 -3.56 -26.95
C ALA A 492 -9.50 -4.08 -26.29
N ASP A 493 -10.11 -3.27 -25.43
CA ASP A 493 -11.41 -3.52 -24.78
C ASP A 493 -11.54 -4.90 -24.10
N VAL A 494 -10.45 -5.40 -23.51
CA VAL A 494 -10.49 -6.67 -22.76
C VAL A 494 -11.45 -6.53 -21.60
N PRO A 495 -12.49 -7.39 -21.49
CA PRO A 495 -13.56 -7.23 -20.51
C PRO A 495 -13.07 -7.19 -19.06
N ALA A 496 -13.70 -6.33 -18.23
CA ALA A 496 -13.49 -6.28 -16.79
C ALA A 496 -13.70 -7.66 -16.13
N PHE A 497 -12.79 -8.05 -15.24
CA PHE A 497 -12.78 -9.38 -14.61
C PHE A 497 -13.01 -10.50 -15.64
N GLY A 498 -12.23 -10.50 -16.71
CA GLY A 498 -12.45 -11.39 -17.83
C GLY A 498 -11.23 -11.53 -18.73
N TRP A 499 -11.47 -12.01 -19.95
CA TRP A 499 -10.40 -12.21 -20.92
C TRP A 499 -10.87 -12.10 -22.35
N ASP A 500 -9.89 -11.93 -23.25
CA ASP A 500 -9.97 -12.19 -24.68
C ASP A 500 -8.86 -13.15 -25.11
N THR A 501 -9.13 -13.90 -26.19
CA THR A 501 -8.15 -14.82 -26.80
C THR A 501 -7.61 -14.28 -28.09
N TYR A 502 -6.36 -14.60 -28.34
CA TYR A 502 -5.59 -14.22 -29.52
C TYR A 502 -4.90 -15.45 -30.11
N VAL A 503 -4.39 -15.31 -31.32
CA VAL A 503 -3.72 -16.40 -32.04
C VAL A 503 -2.40 -15.91 -32.61
N LEU A 504 -1.29 -16.59 -32.27
CA LEU A 504 -0.03 -16.47 -32.97
C LEU A 504 -0.10 -17.37 -34.20
N ALA A 505 -0.16 -16.76 -35.37
CA ALA A 505 -0.29 -17.47 -36.67
C ALA A 505 0.96 -17.30 -37.53
N GLU A 506 1.35 -18.33 -38.28
CA GLU A 506 2.38 -18.17 -39.28
C GLU A 506 1.94 -17.15 -40.35
N ALA A 507 2.83 -16.25 -40.73
CA ALA A 507 2.62 -15.34 -41.84
C ALA A 507 2.53 -16.16 -43.12
N ALA A 508 1.51 -15.92 -43.95
CA ALA A 508 1.36 -16.64 -45.23
C ALA A 508 2.58 -16.28 -46.11
N GLY A 509 3.37 -17.30 -46.47
CA GLY A 509 4.62 -17.13 -47.21
C GLY A 509 4.48 -16.25 -48.43
N HIS A 510 5.19 -15.16 -48.49
CA HIS A 510 5.69 -14.62 -49.72
C HIS A 510 6.87 -15.50 -50.15
N GLN A 511 6.80 -16.07 -51.34
CA GLN A 511 7.88 -16.84 -51.95
C GLN A 511 9.20 -16.07 -51.79
N SER A 512 10.23 -16.80 -51.35
CA SER A 512 11.63 -16.38 -51.21
C SER A 512 12.03 -15.23 -52.12
N ALA A 513 12.13 -14.01 -51.61
CA ALA A 513 12.94 -12.96 -52.16
C ALA A 513 14.24 -12.91 -51.35
N GLU A 514 15.33 -13.37 -51.89
CA GLU A 514 16.68 -12.95 -51.53
C GLU A 514 16.70 -11.43 -51.64
N HIS A 515 17.03 -10.75 -50.53
CA HIS A 515 17.00 -9.31 -50.36
C HIS A 515 15.61 -8.67 -50.14
N ALA A 516 15.00 -8.91 -49.01
CA ALA A 516 14.11 -7.93 -48.42
C ALA A 516 14.90 -7.10 -47.42
N SER A 517 15.48 -5.98 -47.85
CA SER A 517 15.65 -4.80 -47.05
C SER A 517 14.31 -4.48 -46.32
N ALA A 518 14.40 -3.93 -45.14
CA ALA A 518 13.36 -3.52 -44.18
C ALA A 518 12.15 -2.73 -44.72
N GLU A 519 11.43 -3.17 -45.75
CA GLU A 519 10.33 -2.46 -46.43
C GLU A 519 9.05 -3.32 -46.62
N CYS A 520 8.74 -4.25 -45.74
CA CYS A 520 7.41 -4.84 -45.68
C CYS A 520 6.81 -4.65 -44.27
N ILE A 521 6.79 -3.44 -43.83
CA ILE A 521 5.93 -2.96 -42.75
C ILE A 521 4.77 -2.26 -43.46
N ASN A 522 3.53 -2.74 -43.27
CA ASN A 522 2.36 -1.88 -43.40
C ASN A 522 2.77 -0.56 -42.78
N THR A 523 2.47 0.58 -43.39
CA THR A 523 2.82 1.91 -42.94
C THR A 523 2.22 2.14 -41.54
N VAL A 524 2.90 1.60 -40.54
CA VAL A 524 2.62 1.95 -39.15
C VAL A 524 3.10 3.38 -39.00
N GLU A 525 2.19 4.29 -38.69
CA GLU A 525 2.57 5.66 -38.40
C GLU A 525 3.43 5.63 -37.13
N SER A 526 4.68 6.07 -37.27
CA SER A 526 5.60 6.26 -36.14
C SER A 526 4.99 7.23 -35.13
N LEU A 527 5.09 6.90 -33.84
CA LEU A 527 4.72 7.83 -32.78
C LEU A 527 5.78 8.92 -32.54
N ILE A 528 6.93 8.83 -33.22
CA ILE A 528 7.95 9.90 -33.25
C ILE A 528 7.62 10.83 -34.41
N THR A 529 6.93 11.94 -34.13
CA THR A 529 6.42 12.86 -35.17
C THR A 529 7.40 13.99 -35.52
N ALA A 530 8.37 14.27 -34.62
CA ALA A 530 9.44 15.24 -34.83
C ALA A 530 10.65 14.87 -33.94
N GLU A 531 11.77 15.58 -34.11
CA GLU A 531 12.93 15.42 -33.23
C GLU A 531 12.53 15.57 -31.75
N ASN A 532 12.89 14.60 -30.91
CA ASN A 532 12.55 14.58 -29.49
C ASN A 532 11.05 14.74 -29.21
N THR A 533 10.16 14.19 -30.02
CA THR A 533 8.71 14.36 -29.86
C THR A 533 7.98 13.04 -30.04
N LEU A 534 7.27 12.62 -29.00
CA LEU A 534 6.30 11.52 -29.02
C LEU A 534 4.88 12.10 -29.20
N GLU A 535 4.07 11.51 -30.07
CA GLU A 535 2.72 11.96 -30.30
C GLU A 535 1.80 10.81 -30.73
N ASN A 536 0.62 10.73 -30.07
CA ASN A 536 -0.47 9.85 -30.47
C ASN A 536 -1.76 10.67 -30.66
N GLU A 537 -2.93 10.03 -30.69
CA GLU A 537 -4.23 10.72 -30.83
C GLU A 537 -4.52 11.65 -29.65
N PHE A 538 -4.08 11.32 -28.45
CA PHE A 538 -4.45 12.00 -27.18
C PHE A 538 -3.39 13.00 -26.72
N LEU A 539 -2.11 12.66 -26.85
CA LEU A 539 -0.99 13.35 -26.23
C LEU A 539 0.08 13.75 -27.24
N LYS A 540 0.75 14.85 -26.93
CA LYS A 540 2.01 15.23 -27.56
C LYS A 540 3.02 15.60 -26.48
N ALA A 541 4.12 14.85 -26.40
CA ALA A 541 5.24 15.05 -25.46
C ALA A 541 6.48 15.50 -26.23
N HIS A 542 6.93 16.72 -26.00
CA HIS A 542 8.18 17.26 -26.54
C HIS A 542 9.24 17.32 -25.44
N PHE A 543 10.42 16.83 -25.72
CA PHE A 543 11.56 16.81 -24.79
C PHE A 543 12.50 17.97 -25.05
N GLU A 544 12.61 18.86 -24.09
CA GLU A 544 13.49 20.02 -24.11
C GLU A 544 14.98 19.58 -23.98
N PRO A 545 15.94 20.42 -24.36
CA PRO A 545 17.37 20.06 -24.30
C PRO A 545 17.89 19.65 -22.91
N ASP A 546 17.22 20.05 -21.85
CA ASP A 546 17.53 19.64 -20.47
C ASP A 546 16.79 18.36 -20.04
N GLY A 547 16.08 17.73 -20.96
CA GLY A 547 15.34 16.49 -20.73
C GLY A 547 13.97 16.67 -20.05
N SER A 548 13.59 17.89 -19.69
CA SER A 548 12.24 18.16 -19.21
C SER A 548 11.21 18.01 -20.32
N VAL A 549 9.96 17.68 -19.95
CA VAL A 549 8.87 17.39 -20.90
C VAL A 549 7.89 18.56 -20.95
N GLU A 550 7.60 19.01 -22.19
CA GLU A 550 6.40 19.79 -22.49
C GLU A 550 5.31 18.81 -22.97
N LEU A 551 4.24 18.65 -22.17
CA LEU A 551 3.16 17.71 -22.45
C LEU A 551 1.88 18.44 -22.81
N THR A 552 1.37 18.20 -24.01
CA THR A 552 0.09 18.74 -24.48
C THR A 552 -0.99 17.66 -24.38
N ASP A 553 -2.05 17.94 -23.66
CA ASP A 553 -3.31 17.21 -23.76
C ASP A 553 -4.09 17.75 -24.98
N LYS A 554 -4.22 16.94 -26.01
CA LYS A 554 -4.83 17.34 -27.29
C LYS A 554 -6.35 17.54 -27.18
N LYS A 555 -6.99 16.98 -26.16
CA LYS A 555 -8.43 17.10 -25.92
C LYS A 555 -8.78 18.45 -25.30
N THR A 556 -8.07 18.86 -24.26
CA THR A 556 -8.28 20.14 -23.58
C THR A 556 -7.51 21.29 -24.26
N GLY A 557 -6.47 20.98 -25.01
CA GLY A 557 -5.51 21.94 -25.57
C GLY A 557 -4.56 22.54 -24.54
N HIS A 558 -4.58 22.04 -23.27
CA HIS A 558 -3.68 22.53 -22.23
C HIS A 558 -2.26 22.00 -22.40
N VAL A 559 -1.26 22.81 -22.05
CA VAL A 559 0.17 22.49 -22.18
C VAL A 559 0.85 22.62 -20.83
N TYR A 560 1.33 21.51 -20.30
CA TYR A 560 2.18 21.45 -19.10
C TYR A 560 3.65 21.55 -19.49
N LYS A 561 4.44 22.29 -18.71
CA LYS A 561 5.87 22.50 -18.97
C LYS A 561 6.71 22.11 -17.76
N ASN A 562 8.01 21.84 -18.02
CA ASN A 562 8.97 21.48 -16.99
C ASN A 562 8.53 20.24 -16.18
N LEU A 563 7.97 19.23 -16.84
CA LEU A 563 7.67 17.95 -16.20
C LEU A 563 8.92 17.05 -16.20
N GLY A 564 9.12 16.27 -15.13
CA GLY A 564 10.23 15.30 -15.07
C GLY A 564 11.58 15.90 -14.74
N ILE A 565 11.63 17.06 -14.07
CA ILE A 565 12.87 17.63 -13.52
C ILE A 565 13.26 16.87 -12.26
N PHE A 566 14.50 16.39 -12.18
CA PHE A 566 15.03 15.78 -10.97
C PHE A 566 15.66 16.83 -10.06
N GLU A 567 15.44 16.65 -8.76
CA GLU A 567 15.96 17.50 -7.70
C GLU A 567 16.61 16.64 -6.60
N ASP A 568 17.83 16.99 -6.21
CA ASP A 568 18.54 16.35 -5.11
C ASP A 568 18.91 17.37 -4.02
N CYS A 569 18.64 17.03 -2.77
CA CYS A 569 19.03 17.82 -1.59
C CYS A 569 19.63 16.91 -0.51
N GLY A 570 20.40 17.49 0.42
CA GLY A 570 20.93 16.75 1.56
C GLY A 570 19.83 16.36 2.54
N ASP A 571 20.07 15.30 3.32
CA ASP A 571 19.24 14.90 4.45
C ASP A 571 20.12 14.62 5.68
N ILE A 572 19.98 15.42 6.71
CA ILE A 572 20.64 15.27 8.02
C ILE A 572 19.64 14.88 9.13
N GLY A 573 18.46 14.41 8.72
CA GLY A 573 17.41 13.88 9.59
C GLY A 573 17.69 12.44 10.04
N ASN A 574 16.65 11.65 10.08
CA ASN A 574 16.67 10.25 10.49
C ASN A 574 15.55 9.46 9.75
N GLU A 575 15.32 8.20 10.08
CA GLU A 575 14.31 7.39 9.39
C GLU A 575 12.87 7.96 9.51
N TYR A 576 12.57 8.68 10.60
CA TYR A 576 11.25 9.30 10.81
C TYR A 576 11.09 10.65 10.12
N ILE A 577 12.14 11.46 10.10
CA ILE A 577 12.06 12.88 9.73
C ILE A 577 13.12 13.21 8.67
N PHE A 578 12.66 13.80 7.57
CA PHE A 578 13.54 14.50 6.64
C PHE A 578 13.93 15.86 7.20
N PHE A 579 15.22 16.18 7.19
CA PHE A 579 15.72 17.49 7.57
C PHE A 579 16.88 17.92 6.67
N ALA A 580 16.64 18.93 5.86
CA ALA A 580 17.70 19.46 4.98
C ALA A 580 18.74 20.23 5.81
N PRO A 581 20.04 20.17 5.42
CA PRO A 581 21.09 21.00 6.00
C PRO A 581 20.75 22.49 5.91
N VAL A 582 21.15 23.27 6.93
CA VAL A 582 21.01 24.73 6.91
C VAL A 582 21.84 25.30 5.76
N ASN A 583 21.25 26.10 4.88
CA ASN A 583 21.83 26.65 3.65
C ASN A 583 22.07 25.60 2.53
N ASP A 584 21.42 24.44 2.58
CA ASP A 584 21.46 23.54 1.43
C ASP A 584 20.74 24.18 0.22
N ILE A 585 21.37 24.08 -0.93
CA ILE A 585 20.77 24.50 -2.20
C ILE A 585 20.53 23.24 -3.01
N PRO A 586 19.28 22.86 -3.25
CA PRO A 586 18.96 21.69 -4.06
C PRO A 586 19.62 21.77 -5.44
N VAL A 587 20.20 20.68 -5.89
CA VAL A 587 20.77 20.55 -7.24
C VAL A 587 19.67 20.00 -8.14
N THR A 588 19.41 20.64 -9.27
CA THR A 588 18.36 20.22 -10.20
C THR A 588 18.89 19.96 -11.61
N THR A 589 18.18 19.16 -12.39
CA THR A 589 18.48 18.95 -13.82
C THR A 589 18.00 20.09 -14.70
N LYS A 590 17.22 21.03 -14.17
CA LYS A 590 16.66 22.16 -14.94
C LYS A 590 17.77 23.00 -15.58
N GLY A 591 17.69 23.18 -16.90
CA GLY A 591 18.66 23.93 -17.69
C GLY A 591 20.01 23.22 -17.88
N THR A 592 20.19 21.98 -17.38
CA THR A 592 21.39 21.16 -17.60
C THR A 592 21.17 20.24 -18.78
N LYS A 593 22.03 20.29 -19.78
CA LYS A 593 21.86 19.48 -21.00
C LYS A 593 21.82 17.99 -20.70
N ALA A 594 20.76 17.30 -21.17
CA ALA A 594 20.58 15.86 -21.12
C ALA A 594 21.00 15.19 -22.45
N GLU A 595 21.24 13.88 -22.38
CA GLU A 595 21.36 13.03 -23.56
C GLU A 595 20.00 12.40 -23.86
N ILE A 596 19.43 12.72 -25.05
CA ILE A 596 18.09 12.26 -25.46
C ILE A 596 18.24 11.33 -26.66
N THR A 597 17.71 10.11 -26.57
CA THR A 597 17.79 9.10 -27.63
C THR A 597 16.47 8.34 -27.77
N VAL A 598 16.18 7.90 -29.00
CA VAL A 598 15.07 6.97 -29.25
C VAL A 598 15.51 5.58 -28.84
N ALA A 599 14.82 4.96 -27.91
CA ALA A 599 15.08 3.59 -27.45
C ALA A 599 14.23 2.56 -28.19
N GLU A 600 12.99 2.89 -28.53
CA GLU A 600 12.06 2.03 -29.24
C GLU A 600 11.08 2.88 -30.08
N ASP A 601 10.69 2.37 -31.26
CA ASP A 601 9.61 2.91 -32.08
C ASP A 601 9.00 1.78 -32.89
N ASN A 602 7.77 1.38 -32.55
CA ASN A 602 7.10 0.25 -33.15
C ASN A 602 5.58 0.47 -33.32
N ALA A 603 4.88 -0.58 -33.75
CA ALA A 603 3.44 -0.52 -34.03
C ALA A 603 2.55 -0.20 -32.80
N CYS A 604 3.05 -0.44 -31.60
CA CYS A 604 2.27 -0.39 -30.36
C CYS A 604 2.67 0.79 -29.47
N GLN A 605 3.97 1.16 -29.49
CA GLN A 605 4.54 2.17 -28.59
C GLN A 605 5.82 2.78 -29.16
N ALA A 606 6.19 3.94 -28.60
CA ALA A 606 7.53 4.51 -28.77
C ALA A 606 8.12 4.94 -27.43
N VAL A 607 9.44 4.82 -27.30
CA VAL A 607 10.19 5.10 -26.07
C VAL A 607 11.31 6.10 -26.37
N ILE A 608 11.30 7.22 -25.65
CA ILE A 608 12.43 8.14 -25.58
C ILE A 608 13.15 7.92 -24.25
N ARG A 609 14.47 7.72 -24.36
CA ARG A 609 15.38 7.61 -23.21
C ARG A 609 16.09 8.94 -23.00
N VAL A 610 16.01 9.47 -21.78
CA VAL A 610 16.66 10.69 -21.32
C VAL A 610 17.68 10.32 -20.24
N LYS A 611 18.96 10.64 -20.47
CA LYS A 611 20.02 10.42 -19.50
C LYS A 611 20.51 11.75 -18.97
N HIS A 612 20.47 11.90 -17.64
CA HIS A 612 21.01 13.03 -16.91
C HIS A 612 22.28 12.65 -16.17
N THR A 613 23.19 13.60 -16.00
CA THR A 613 24.37 13.47 -15.12
C THR A 613 24.42 14.69 -14.20
N MET A 614 24.21 14.46 -12.91
CA MET A 614 24.29 15.48 -11.87
C MET A 614 25.62 15.35 -11.12
N MET A 615 26.20 16.47 -10.69
CA MET A 615 27.35 16.47 -9.81
C MET A 615 26.89 16.72 -8.39
N LEU A 616 26.85 15.67 -7.56
CA LEU A 616 26.28 15.68 -6.22
C LEU A 616 27.34 15.42 -5.15
N PRO A 617 27.23 16.02 -3.94
CA PRO A 617 28.00 15.64 -2.78
C PRO A 617 27.84 14.16 -2.43
N ASP A 618 28.96 13.49 -2.13
CA ASP A 618 28.94 12.03 -1.85
C ASP A 618 28.33 11.67 -0.48
N ALA A 619 28.25 12.63 0.44
CA ALA A 619 27.58 12.47 1.75
C ALA A 619 27.43 13.82 2.47
N ALA A 620 26.82 13.85 3.64
CA ALA A 620 26.95 14.94 4.60
C ALA A 620 28.38 15.05 5.11
N ASP A 621 28.77 16.24 5.64
CA ASP A 621 30.09 16.46 6.21
C ASP A 621 30.29 15.68 7.52
N LYS A 622 31.52 15.73 8.07
CA LYS A 622 31.91 14.97 9.26
C LYS A 622 31.17 15.39 10.53
N THR A 623 30.55 16.57 10.54
CA THR A 623 29.79 17.10 11.68
C THR A 623 28.62 16.22 12.02
N LEU A 624 27.91 15.67 11.00
CA LEU A 624 26.72 14.84 11.21
C LEU A 624 27.00 13.61 12.10
N ALA A 625 28.11 12.94 11.91
CA ALA A 625 28.47 11.76 12.71
C ALA A 625 28.62 12.09 14.20
N GLY A 626 29.31 13.22 14.50
CA GLY A 626 29.46 13.69 15.87
C GLY A 626 28.13 14.16 16.49
N GLU A 627 27.28 14.84 15.71
CA GLU A 627 25.97 15.29 16.19
C GLU A 627 25.04 14.11 16.54
N ILE A 628 25.10 13.01 15.76
CA ILE A 628 24.36 11.78 16.08
C ILE A 628 24.90 11.13 17.36
N GLU A 629 26.22 10.99 17.48
CA GLU A 629 26.88 10.41 18.65
C GLU A 629 26.60 11.21 19.94
N ASP A 630 26.52 12.54 19.81
CA ASP A 630 26.18 13.47 20.91
C ASP A 630 24.66 13.60 21.14
N LEU A 631 23.80 12.83 20.44
CA LEU A 631 22.33 12.87 20.52
C LEU A 631 21.72 14.24 20.24
N VAL A 632 22.32 15.02 19.32
CA VAL A 632 21.78 16.31 18.89
C VAL A 632 20.47 16.06 18.11
N GLU A 633 19.36 16.58 18.63
CA GLU A 633 18.06 16.49 17.95
C GLU A 633 18.15 17.10 16.54
N PHE A 634 17.53 16.44 15.54
CA PHE A 634 17.66 16.76 14.11
C PHE A 634 17.51 18.28 13.81
N LYS A 635 16.55 18.96 14.45
CA LYS A 635 16.28 20.39 14.23
C LYS A 635 17.39 21.33 14.72
N TYR A 636 18.32 20.86 15.57
CA TYR A 636 19.46 21.63 16.06
C TYR A 636 20.79 21.25 15.40
N ARG A 637 20.78 20.28 14.50
CA ARG A 637 21.96 19.86 13.72
C ARG A 637 22.45 20.99 12.83
N LYS A 638 23.77 21.07 12.65
CA LYS A 638 24.49 22.07 11.87
C LYS A 638 25.30 21.47 10.74
N ALA A 639 25.29 20.16 10.60
CA ALA A 639 25.95 19.48 9.52
C ALA A 639 25.51 20.04 8.16
N SER A 640 26.43 20.06 7.22
CA SER A 640 26.21 20.50 5.84
C SER A 640 26.47 19.35 4.87
N ARG A 641 26.13 19.54 3.61
CA ARG A 641 26.57 18.60 2.55
C ARG A 641 28.10 18.65 2.41
N GLY A 642 28.73 17.51 2.13
CA GLY A 642 30.14 17.39 1.85
C GLY A 642 30.55 18.18 0.61
N SER A 643 31.85 18.51 0.53
CA SER A 643 32.41 19.26 -0.62
C SER A 643 32.92 18.37 -1.75
N HIS A 644 33.00 17.06 -1.55
CA HIS A 644 33.47 16.12 -2.58
C HIS A 644 32.27 15.77 -3.49
N LEU A 645 32.38 16.18 -4.77
CA LEU A 645 31.35 15.96 -5.76
C LEU A 645 31.64 14.71 -6.59
N VAL A 646 30.62 13.89 -6.78
CA VAL A 646 30.67 12.69 -7.64
C VAL A 646 29.59 12.75 -8.71
N PRO A 647 29.81 12.15 -9.89
CA PRO A 647 28.77 12.07 -10.90
C PRO A 647 27.66 11.09 -10.46
N PHE A 648 26.43 11.54 -10.61
CA PHE A 648 25.22 10.75 -10.35
C PHE A 648 24.37 10.69 -11.62
N GLU A 649 24.25 9.50 -12.18
CA GLU A 649 23.53 9.28 -13.44
C GLU A 649 22.10 8.84 -13.18
N ILE A 650 21.13 9.44 -13.90
CA ILE A 650 19.71 9.08 -13.90
C ILE A 650 19.30 8.79 -15.34
N VAL A 651 18.69 7.65 -15.57
CA VAL A 651 18.09 7.28 -16.87
C VAL A 651 16.59 7.19 -16.71
N ALA A 652 15.86 8.03 -17.44
CA ALA A 652 14.41 8.01 -17.51
C ALA A 652 13.95 7.55 -18.90
N GLU A 653 13.15 6.49 -18.98
CA GLU A 653 12.54 5.98 -20.20
C GLU A 653 11.07 6.37 -20.22
N TYR A 654 10.72 7.21 -21.19
CA TYR A 654 9.36 7.72 -21.38
C TYR A 654 8.69 6.94 -22.50
N THR A 655 7.65 6.21 -22.16
CA THR A 655 6.89 5.36 -23.09
C THR A 655 5.54 6.00 -23.40
N LEU A 656 5.25 6.22 -24.66
CA LEU A 656 3.92 6.57 -25.17
C LEU A 656 3.35 5.38 -25.93
N GLU A 657 2.25 4.82 -25.46
CA GLU A 657 1.49 3.78 -26.16
C GLU A 657 0.60 4.41 -27.24
N LYS A 658 0.27 3.63 -28.27
CA LYS A 658 -0.51 4.11 -29.42
C LYS A 658 -1.86 4.74 -29.00
N ASN A 659 -2.57 4.06 -28.11
CA ASN A 659 -3.85 4.53 -27.55
C ASN A 659 -3.73 4.92 -26.08
N GLY A 660 -2.50 5.14 -25.57
CA GLY A 660 -2.25 5.55 -24.19
C GLY A 660 -2.70 6.97 -23.92
N LYS A 661 -3.35 7.20 -22.80
CA LYS A 661 -3.82 8.51 -22.30
C LYS A 661 -2.87 9.12 -21.28
N GLY A 662 -1.84 8.37 -20.86
CA GLY A 662 -0.77 8.79 -19.99
C GLY A 662 0.61 8.58 -20.62
N LEU A 663 1.61 9.25 -20.11
CA LEU A 663 3.02 9.09 -20.45
C LEU A 663 3.69 8.28 -19.33
N LYS A 664 3.98 7.01 -19.56
CA LYS A 664 4.60 6.09 -18.60
C LYS A 664 6.09 6.38 -18.49
N VAL A 665 6.63 6.37 -17.30
CA VAL A 665 8.05 6.67 -17.05
C VAL A 665 8.65 5.60 -16.14
N LYS A 666 9.78 5.05 -16.61
CA LYS A 666 10.65 4.18 -15.82
C LYS A 666 11.97 4.89 -15.57
N THR A 667 12.28 5.19 -14.32
CA THR A 667 13.51 5.86 -13.92
C THR A 667 14.44 4.90 -13.21
N THR A 668 15.68 4.81 -13.68
CA THR A 668 16.73 3.95 -13.10
C THR A 668 17.95 4.78 -12.74
N PHE A 669 18.52 4.53 -11.56
CA PHE A 669 19.78 5.15 -11.11
C PHE A 669 20.51 4.20 -10.17
N ASN A 670 21.85 4.33 -10.11
CA ASN A 670 22.67 3.60 -9.16
C ASN A 670 23.09 4.53 -8.02
N ASN A 671 22.41 4.41 -6.86
CA ASN A 671 22.73 5.23 -5.71
C ASN A 671 24.10 4.84 -5.10
N GLN A 672 25.07 5.75 -5.15
CA GLN A 672 26.39 5.62 -4.55
C GLN A 672 26.70 6.70 -3.51
N ILE A 673 25.74 7.60 -3.27
CA ILE A 673 25.87 8.72 -2.34
C ILE A 673 24.99 8.50 -1.11
N LYS A 674 25.27 9.25 -0.05
CA LYS A 674 24.62 9.09 1.26
C LYS A 674 24.01 10.40 1.74
N ASP A 675 23.09 10.29 2.71
CA ASP A 675 22.52 11.45 3.41
C ASP A 675 21.87 12.45 2.44
N HIS A 676 21.00 11.95 1.57
CA HIS A 676 20.34 12.75 0.54
C HIS A 676 18.93 12.27 0.22
N ARG A 677 18.17 13.17 -0.42
CA ARG A 677 16.84 12.88 -0.96
C ARG A 677 16.77 13.28 -2.42
N LEU A 678 16.35 12.34 -3.29
CA LEU A 678 16.10 12.55 -4.71
C LEU A 678 14.60 12.58 -4.97
N ARG A 679 14.12 13.63 -5.68
CA ARG A 679 12.71 13.78 -6.10
C ARG A 679 12.61 13.98 -7.60
N VAL A 680 11.44 13.69 -8.17
CA VAL A 680 11.03 14.13 -9.50
C VAL A 680 9.92 15.17 -9.38
N LEU A 681 10.02 16.25 -10.16
CA LEU A 681 9.18 17.42 -10.08
C LEU A 681 8.28 17.55 -11.32
N PHE A 682 7.01 17.92 -11.09
CA PHE A 682 6.02 18.15 -12.12
C PHE A 682 5.38 19.54 -11.89
N GLU A 683 5.85 20.58 -12.61
CA GLU A 683 5.28 21.92 -12.51
C GLU A 683 3.87 21.92 -13.12
N THR A 684 2.81 22.00 -12.30
CA THR A 684 1.44 22.01 -12.83
C THR A 684 1.05 23.37 -13.40
N GLY A 685 1.54 24.45 -12.80
CA GLY A 685 1.13 25.84 -13.17
C GLY A 685 -0.32 26.17 -12.82
N LEU A 686 -1.06 25.22 -12.25
CA LEU A 686 -2.49 25.35 -11.90
C LEU A 686 -2.66 26.22 -10.65
N LYS A 687 -3.75 26.98 -10.60
CA LYS A 687 -4.06 27.90 -9.50
C LYS A 687 -5.21 27.35 -8.67
N THR A 688 -4.87 26.53 -7.72
CA THR A 688 -5.81 25.92 -6.77
C THR A 688 -5.22 25.89 -5.38
N ASP A 689 -6.06 26.00 -4.36
CA ASP A 689 -5.66 25.94 -2.96
C ASP A 689 -5.61 24.51 -2.43
N PHE A 690 -6.04 23.55 -3.22
CA PHE A 690 -6.17 22.14 -2.83
C PHE A 690 -5.56 21.23 -3.88
N HIS A 691 -5.14 20.06 -3.41
CA HIS A 691 -4.79 18.90 -4.21
C HIS A 691 -5.53 17.67 -3.69
N TYR A 692 -5.43 16.57 -4.42
CA TYR A 692 -6.14 15.35 -4.15
C TYR A 692 -5.16 14.18 -4.20
N ALA A 693 -5.21 13.29 -3.21
CA ALA A 693 -4.35 12.12 -3.18
C ALA A 693 -5.16 10.86 -2.93
N ASP A 694 -4.86 9.80 -3.66
CA ASP A 694 -5.40 8.48 -3.38
C ASP A 694 -4.97 8.03 -1.99
N SER A 695 -5.93 7.62 -1.18
CA SER A 695 -5.79 7.15 0.18
C SER A 695 -6.68 5.92 0.40
N VAL A 696 -6.78 5.44 1.63
CA VAL A 696 -7.57 4.24 1.95
C VAL A 696 -9.07 4.50 1.74
N PHE A 697 -9.63 3.91 0.69
CA PHE A 697 -11.03 4.04 0.25
C PHE A 697 -11.50 5.48 0.00
N GLU A 698 -10.62 6.39 -0.32
CA GLU A 698 -10.98 7.77 -0.67
C GLU A 698 -9.92 8.42 -1.56
N VAL A 699 -10.32 9.48 -2.24
CA VAL A 699 -9.40 10.47 -2.80
C VAL A 699 -9.43 11.67 -1.86
N ALA A 700 -8.43 11.75 -0.98
CA ALA A 700 -8.38 12.74 0.10
C ALA A 700 -8.09 14.12 -0.45
N LYS A 701 -8.97 15.09 -0.17
CA LYS A 701 -8.76 16.51 -0.48
C LYS A 701 -7.89 17.17 0.59
N ARG A 702 -6.76 17.74 0.19
CA ARG A 702 -5.78 18.33 1.10
C ARG A 702 -5.41 19.76 0.72
N PRO A 703 -5.22 20.70 1.68
CA PRO A 703 -4.76 22.04 1.36
C PRO A 703 -3.30 22.03 0.89
N ASN A 704 -2.99 22.88 -0.10
CA ASN A 704 -1.61 23.05 -0.62
C ASN A 704 -0.72 23.80 0.36
N VAL A 705 -1.31 24.67 1.18
CA VAL A 705 -0.60 25.46 2.19
C VAL A 705 -0.95 24.94 3.57
N PRO A 706 0.03 24.58 4.40
CA PRO A 706 -0.22 24.13 5.77
C PRO A 706 -0.73 25.27 6.64
N ALA A 707 -1.17 24.96 7.87
CA ALA A 707 -1.65 25.95 8.83
C ALA A 707 -0.55 26.96 9.23
N ASP A 708 -0.96 28.13 9.72
CA ASP A 708 -0.04 29.19 10.17
C ASP A 708 0.89 28.75 11.32
N THR A 709 0.51 27.72 12.05
CA THR A 709 1.30 27.10 13.13
C THR A 709 2.40 26.17 12.63
N TRP A 710 2.44 25.88 11.33
CA TRP A 710 3.35 24.91 10.73
C TRP A 710 4.78 25.45 10.66
N GLU A 711 5.70 24.79 11.36
CA GLU A 711 7.13 25.18 11.43
C GLU A 711 8.03 24.32 10.55
N ASN A 712 7.61 23.08 10.24
CA ASN A 712 8.38 22.16 9.41
C ASN A 712 8.57 22.75 7.99
N PRO A 713 9.79 22.90 7.50
CA PRO A 713 10.03 23.40 6.15
C PRO A 713 9.49 22.47 5.04
N CYS A 714 9.31 21.19 5.33
CA CYS A 714 8.73 20.19 4.44
C CYS A 714 7.25 19.97 4.80
N ASN A 715 6.40 19.82 3.78
CA ASN A 715 5.01 19.39 3.94
C ASN A 715 4.77 18.06 3.20
N ALA A 716 5.63 17.09 3.50
CA ALA A 716 5.51 15.74 2.94
C ALA A 716 4.19 15.08 3.36
N GLN A 717 3.60 14.33 2.44
CA GLN A 717 2.31 13.68 2.59
C GLN A 717 2.33 12.29 1.96
N HIS A 718 1.38 11.44 2.41
CA HIS A 718 1.22 10.08 1.89
C HIS A 718 0.32 10.05 0.66
N GLN A 719 0.63 9.18 -0.29
CA GLN A 719 -0.25 8.75 -1.38
C GLN A 719 -0.21 7.23 -1.53
N GLN A 720 -1.27 6.68 -2.08
CA GLN A 720 -1.29 5.28 -2.53
C GLN A 720 -0.99 5.22 -4.04
N CYS A 721 -2.00 5.17 -4.89
CA CYS A 721 -1.81 5.01 -6.33
C CYS A 721 -1.42 6.31 -7.05
N PHE A 722 -1.87 7.47 -6.57
CA PHE A 722 -1.66 8.73 -7.28
C PHE A 722 -1.81 9.98 -6.41
N VAL A 723 -1.26 11.08 -6.92
CA VAL A 723 -1.59 12.46 -6.52
C VAL A 723 -2.10 13.24 -7.72
N ASN A 724 -3.10 14.10 -7.48
CA ASN A 724 -3.77 14.92 -8.51
C ASN A 724 -3.84 16.39 -8.09
N VAL A 725 -3.59 17.28 -9.04
CA VAL A 725 -3.85 18.73 -8.92
C VAL A 725 -4.73 19.13 -10.09
N HIS A 726 -5.86 19.77 -9.81
CA HIS A 726 -6.75 20.25 -10.85
C HIS A 726 -7.40 21.59 -10.51
N GLU A 727 -7.87 22.28 -11.52
CA GLU A 727 -8.77 23.43 -11.46
C GLU A 727 -10.04 23.12 -12.25
N ASP A 728 -10.94 24.08 -12.43
CA ASP A 728 -12.29 23.84 -13.02
C ASP A 728 -12.28 23.27 -14.45
N ALA A 729 -11.20 23.40 -15.19
CA ALA A 729 -11.16 23.03 -16.61
C ALA A 729 -10.29 21.79 -16.90
N TYR A 730 -9.19 21.60 -16.19
CA TYR A 730 -8.19 20.57 -16.46
C TYR A 730 -7.34 20.28 -15.23
N GLY A 731 -6.63 19.15 -15.24
CA GLY A 731 -5.77 18.70 -14.15
C GLY A 731 -4.67 17.78 -14.61
N LEU A 732 -3.79 17.47 -13.67
CA LEU A 732 -2.66 16.56 -13.83
C LEU A 732 -2.67 15.53 -12.71
N THR A 733 -2.75 14.26 -13.08
CA THR A 733 -2.59 13.11 -12.16
C THR A 733 -1.21 12.49 -12.35
N ILE A 734 -0.50 12.24 -11.26
CA ILE A 734 0.75 11.48 -11.26
C ILE A 734 0.50 10.16 -10.55
N ALA A 735 0.41 9.09 -11.33
CA ALA A 735 0.31 7.71 -10.82
C ALA A 735 1.68 7.16 -10.48
N ASN A 736 1.75 6.17 -9.57
CA ASN A 736 3.00 5.57 -9.14
C ASN A 736 2.88 4.08 -8.77
N LYS A 737 4.03 3.39 -8.67
CA LYS A 737 4.14 2.03 -8.13
C LYS A 737 5.01 2.03 -6.87
N GLY A 738 4.40 2.30 -5.71
CA GLY A 738 5.06 2.25 -4.41
C GLY A 738 5.96 3.45 -4.08
N LEU A 739 5.66 4.63 -4.63
CA LEU A 739 6.27 5.91 -4.28
C LEU A 739 5.33 6.68 -3.36
N ALA A 740 5.35 6.32 -2.08
CA ALA A 740 4.32 6.71 -1.13
C ALA A 740 4.45 8.15 -0.60
N GLU A 741 5.59 8.83 -0.80
CA GLU A 741 5.80 10.21 -0.35
C GLU A 741 5.74 11.19 -1.52
N TYR A 742 4.95 12.25 -1.35
CA TYR A 742 4.96 13.43 -2.22
C TYR A 742 4.85 14.72 -1.40
N GLU A 743 5.07 15.84 -2.06
CA GLU A 743 4.85 17.19 -1.54
C GLU A 743 4.32 18.09 -2.64
N ILE A 744 3.41 19.00 -2.31
CA ILE A 744 3.06 20.13 -3.19
C ILE A 744 3.93 21.32 -2.77
N LEU A 745 4.84 21.73 -3.67
CA LEU A 745 5.80 22.78 -3.37
C LEU A 745 5.12 24.15 -3.27
N ARG A 746 5.59 24.96 -2.31
CA ARG A 746 5.11 26.34 -2.09
C ARG A 746 5.82 27.34 -3.02
N ASP A 747 5.88 27.04 -4.32
CA ASP A 747 6.58 27.80 -5.36
C ASP A 747 5.66 28.69 -6.20
N GLY A 748 4.37 28.75 -5.86
CA GLY A 748 3.34 29.48 -6.58
C GLY A 748 2.89 28.83 -7.89
N LYS A 749 3.34 27.59 -8.16
CA LYS A 749 3.00 26.78 -9.34
C LYS A 749 2.30 25.47 -8.99
N ASN A 750 2.15 25.19 -7.69
CA ASN A 750 1.64 23.91 -7.21
C ASN A 750 2.38 22.71 -7.83
N THR A 751 3.73 22.78 -7.82
CA THR A 751 4.58 21.70 -8.33
C THR A 751 4.40 20.45 -7.47
N ILE A 752 4.07 19.34 -8.11
CA ILE A 752 4.05 18.03 -7.48
C ILE A 752 5.49 17.51 -7.42
N ALA A 753 5.99 17.21 -6.23
CA ALA A 753 7.32 16.62 -6.01
C ALA A 753 7.15 15.20 -5.44
N VAL A 754 7.49 14.18 -6.22
CA VAL A 754 7.42 12.78 -5.78
C VAL A 754 8.81 12.32 -5.37
N THR A 755 8.94 11.74 -4.16
CA THR A 755 10.22 11.24 -3.66
C THR A 755 10.55 9.88 -4.29
N LEU A 756 11.69 9.80 -4.97
CA LEU A 756 12.21 8.58 -5.61
C LEU A 756 13.20 7.84 -4.71
N HIS A 757 13.90 8.56 -3.85
CA HIS A 757 14.90 8.01 -2.94
C HIS A 757 15.10 8.94 -1.75
N ARG A 758 15.35 8.34 -0.59
CA ARG A 758 15.80 9.02 0.62
C ARG A 758 16.79 8.12 1.37
N GLY A 759 17.96 8.63 1.67
CA GLY A 759 19.03 7.94 2.38
C GLY A 759 19.40 8.65 3.67
N VAL A 760 19.37 7.94 4.80
CA VAL A 760 19.76 8.41 6.13
C VAL A 760 20.63 7.37 6.83
N ARG A 761 21.19 7.68 7.98
CA ARG A 761 22.17 6.79 8.64
C ARG A 761 21.77 6.30 10.02
N GLU A 762 20.64 6.72 10.54
CA GLU A 762 20.17 6.33 11.88
C GLU A 762 18.66 6.20 11.95
N LEU A 763 18.19 5.39 12.91
CA LEU A 763 16.80 5.24 13.27
C LEU A 763 16.23 6.54 13.83
N GLY A 764 16.91 7.17 14.80
CA GLY A 764 16.57 8.51 15.29
C GLY A 764 15.65 8.56 16.49
N ASP A 765 15.52 7.46 17.23
CA ASP A 765 14.78 7.41 18.48
C ASP A 765 15.72 7.51 19.72
N TRP A 766 15.22 7.27 20.92
CA TRP A 766 15.85 7.38 22.24
C TRP A 766 17.28 6.80 22.42
N GLY A 767 18.12 6.87 21.43
CA GLY A 767 19.48 6.35 21.49
C GLY A 767 20.22 6.49 20.17
N VAL A 768 21.44 5.97 20.11
CA VAL A 768 22.22 5.89 18.90
C VAL A 768 22.01 4.51 18.26
N PHE A 769 21.13 4.44 17.31
CA PHE A 769 20.87 3.23 16.50
C PHE A 769 21.27 3.50 15.05
N LEU A 770 22.53 3.16 14.72
CA LEU A 770 23.02 3.34 13.35
C LEU A 770 22.37 2.30 12.43
N THR A 771 21.84 2.79 11.32
CA THR A 771 21.17 2.00 10.28
C THR A 771 21.79 2.26 8.91
N PRO A 772 23.04 1.79 8.66
CA PRO A 772 23.77 2.07 7.42
C PRO A 772 23.03 1.57 6.16
N GLU A 773 22.18 0.55 6.24
CA GLU A 773 21.38 0.05 5.10
C GLU A 773 20.21 0.99 4.73
N ALA A 774 19.82 1.91 5.63
CA ALA A 774 18.84 2.97 5.32
C ALA A 774 19.37 4.01 4.33
N GLN A 775 20.67 4.02 4.01
CA GLN A 775 21.24 4.75 2.88
C GLN A 775 20.77 4.19 1.52
N CYS A 776 20.23 2.99 1.50
CA CYS A 776 19.65 2.33 0.31
C CYS A 776 20.58 2.41 -0.92
N LEU A 777 21.87 2.09 -0.75
CA LEU A 777 22.86 2.10 -1.85
C LEU A 777 22.51 1.05 -2.92
N GLY A 778 23.09 1.22 -4.12
CA GLY A 778 22.92 0.30 -5.25
C GLY A 778 21.87 0.75 -6.24
N GLU A 779 21.60 -0.12 -7.22
CA GLU A 779 20.66 0.17 -8.31
C GLU A 779 19.21 0.28 -7.80
N LYS A 780 18.50 1.29 -8.31
CA LYS A 780 17.10 1.59 -8.00
C LYS A 780 16.33 1.78 -9.29
N THR A 781 15.11 1.27 -9.29
CA THR A 781 14.13 1.50 -10.37
C THR A 781 12.82 1.99 -9.77
N THR A 782 12.26 3.04 -10.36
CA THR A 782 10.96 3.61 -9.97
C THR A 782 10.09 3.78 -11.19
N GLU A 783 8.78 3.60 -11.04
CA GLU A 783 7.82 3.71 -12.12
C GLU A 783 6.67 4.65 -11.72
N TYR A 784 6.32 5.53 -12.64
CA TYR A 784 5.20 6.46 -12.50
C TYR A 784 4.62 6.81 -13.86
N GLU A 785 3.42 7.38 -13.87
CA GLU A 785 2.73 7.78 -15.10
C GLU A 785 2.19 9.20 -14.97
N ILE A 786 2.36 10.00 -16.03
CA ILE A 786 1.92 11.40 -16.11
C ILE A 786 0.64 11.43 -16.93
N ILE A 787 -0.50 11.75 -16.30
CA ILE A 787 -1.83 11.65 -16.91
C ILE A 787 -2.50 13.04 -16.87
N PRO A 788 -2.40 13.85 -17.96
CA PRO A 788 -3.17 15.07 -18.08
C PRO A 788 -4.63 14.74 -18.41
N HIS A 789 -5.57 15.54 -17.92
CA HIS A 789 -6.99 15.28 -18.12
C HIS A 789 -7.85 16.56 -18.08
N GLY A 790 -9.05 16.49 -18.65
CA GLY A 790 -10.14 17.43 -18.41
C GLY A 790 -10.88 17.13 -17.10
N MET A 791 -12.04 17.80 -16.91
CA MET A 791 -12.88 17.61 -15.73
C MET A 791 -14.11 16.74 -16.04
N GLY A 792 -14.96 16.51 -15.03
CA GLY A 792 -16.12 15.63 -15.13
C GLY A 792 -15.70 14.15 -15.22
N GLU A 793 -16.15 13.44 -16.25
CA GLU A 793 -15.81 12.03 -16.44
C GLU A 793 -14.30 11.80 -16.68
N GLU A 794 -13.60 12.76 -17.31
CA GLU A 794 -12.16 12.66 -17.57
C GLU A 794 -11.32 12.60 -16.29
N LEU A 795 -11.74 13.28 -15.24
CA LEU A 795 -11.09 13.18 -13.92
C LEU A 795 -11.13 11.74 -13.40
N TYR A 796 -12.29 11.09 -13.46
CA TYR A 796 -12.42 9.71 -12.99
C TYR A 796 -11.73 8.70 -13.92
N HIS A 797 -11.65 9.00 -15.23
CA HIS A 797 -10.83 8.21 -16.16
C HIS A 797 -9.33 8.30 -15.83
N SER A 798 -8.83 9.46 -15.36
CA SER A 798 -7.43 9.57 -14.93
C SER A 798 -7.15 8.73 -13.66
N TYR A 799 -8.12 8.59 -12.76
CA TYR A 799 -8.03 7.72 -11.59
C TYR A 799 -8.09 6.24 -11.99
N GLU A 800 -8.98 5.89 -12.93
CA GLU A 800 -9.04 4.55 -13.52
C GLU A 800 -7.71 4.14 -14.14
N GLU A 801 -7.10 5.01 -14.96
CA GLU A 801 -5.78 4.78 -15.56
C GLU A 801 -4.72 4.55 -14.49
N ALA A 802 -4.69 5.38 -13.43
CA ALA A 802 -3.75 5.23 -12.32
C ALA A 802 -3.91 3.89 -11.58
N TYR A 803 -5.13 3.41 -11.35
CA TYR A 803 -5.36 2.08 -10.75
C TYR A 803 -4.97 0.95 -11.72
N GLN A 804 -5.23 1.09 -13.02
CA GLN A 804 -4.83 0.10 -14.02
C GLN A 804 -3.31 0.05 -14.20
N PHE A 805 -2.60 1.19 -14.06
CA PHE A 805 -1.14 1.28 -14.13
C PHE A 805 -0.45 0.39 -13.09
N GLN A 806 -1.04 0.22 -11.91
CA GLN A 806 -0.49 -0.68 -10.88
C GLN A 806 -0.66 -2.17 -11.18
N THR A 807 -1.60 -2.55 -12.07
CA THR A 807 -1.97 -3.96 -12.28
C THR A 807 -1.38 -4.49 -13.58
N ASP A 808 -0.55 -5.53 -13.49
CA ASP A 808 0.04 -6.16 -14.65
C ASP A 808 -0.98 -7.06 -15.39
N TRP A 809 -0.87 -7.12 -16.72
CA TRP A 809 -1.63 -8.06 -17.51
C TRP A 809 -1.27 -9.52 -17.18
N GLN A 810 -2.26 -10.40 -17.18
CA GLN A 810 -2.02 -11.84 -17.06
C GLN A 810 -2.16 -12.50 -18.42
N THR A 811 -1.19 -13.34 -18.80
CA THR A 811 -1.15 -13.97 -20.13
C THR A 811 -0.77 -15.44 -20.00
N ALA A 812 -1.28 -16.28 -20.92
CA ALA A 812 -0.86 -17.67 -21.00
C ALA A 812 -1.02 -18.22 -22.41
N GLY A 813 -0.02 -18.99 -22.87
CA GLY A 813 -0.15 -19.82 -24.06
C GLY A 813 -1.13 -20.97 -23.84
N MET A 814 -1.84 -21.37 -24.90
CA MET A 814 -2.82 -22.44 -24.86
C MET A 814 -2.55 -23.47 -25.98
N GLU A 815 -3.10 -24.65 -25.81
CA GLU A 815 -3.18 -25.63 -26.89
C GLU A 815 -4.51 -25.47 -27.64
N ARG A 816 -4.56 -26.03 -28.87
CA ARG A 816 -5.81 -26.19 -29.60
C ARG A 816 -6.65 -27.29 -28.98
N GLN A 817 -7.81 -26.94 -28.40
CA GLN A 817 -8.63 -27.86 -27.61
C GLN A 817 -10.12 -27.54 -27.71
N THR A 818 -10.96 -28.55 -27.43
CA THR A 818 -12.38 -28.35 -27.16
C THR A 818 -12.54 -27.97 -25.68
N GLY A 819 -13.21 -26.89 -25.44
CA GLY A 819 -13.44 -26.40 -24.08
C GLY A 819 -14.90 -25.97 -23.84
N THR A 820 -15.24 -25.71 -22.58
CA THR A 820 -16.58 -25.25 -22.14
C THR A 820 -16.69 -23.73 -22.04
N LEU A 821 -15.56 -23.03 -21.94
CA LEU A 821 -15.50 -21.58 -21.79
C LEU A 821 -15.33 -20.88 -23.15
N PRO A 822 -15.96 -19.71 -23.33
CA PRO A 822 -15.85 -18.93 -24.56
C PRO A 822 -14.47 -18.28 -24.71
N GLN A 823 -14.18 -17.83 -25.94
CA GLN A 823 -12.95 -17.10 -26.25
C GLN A 823 -12.91 -15.68 -25.65
N THR A 824 -14.08 -15.07 -25.41
CA THR A 824 -14.25 -13.81 -24.67
C THR A 824 -15.12 -14.08 -23.47
N TYR A 825 -14.70 -13.61 -22.31
CA TYR A 825 -15.41 -13.85 -21.05
C TYR A 825 -15.46 -12.58 -20.20
N ARG A 826 -16.60 -12.37 -19.51
CA ARG A 826 -16.80 -11.33 -18.51
C ARG A 826 -17.44 -11.96 -17.27
N PHE A 827 -16.83 -11.83 -16.12
CA PHE A 827 -17.33 -12.42 -14.89
C PHE A 827 -18.57 -11.69 -14.36
N VAL A 828 -18.54 -10.35 -14.35
CA VAL A 828 -19.62 -9.50 -13.87
C VAL A 828 -19.77 -8.29 -14.78
N GLU A 829 -21.02 -7.94 -15.13
CA GLU A 829 -21.30 -6.72 -15.87
C GLU A 829 -21.45 -5.56 -14.88
N LYS A 830 -20.74 -4.47 -15.14
CA LYS A 830 -20.68 -3.26 -14.31
C LYS A 830 -20.73 -2.04 -15.20
N LYS A 831 -21.50 -1.05 -14.82
CA LYS A 831 -21.51 0.26 -15.51
C LYS A 831 -21.37 1.38 -14.49
N HIS A 832 -20.25 2.05 -14.44
CA HIS A 832 -20.02 3.44 -13.99
C HIS A 832 -18.57 3.71 -13.54
N LEU A 833 -18.18 5.01 -13.56
CA LEU A 833 -16.82 5.50 -13.38
C LEU A 833 -16.45 5.77 -11.91
N GLN A 834 -17.37 6.36 -11.13
CA GLN A 834 -17.06 6.85 -9.78
C GLN A 834 -16.94 5.75 -8.73
N ALA A 835 -17.55 4.58 -8.98
CA ALA A 835 -17.46 3.44 -8.05
C ALA A 835 -16.32 2.50 -8.45
N VAL A 836 -15.26 2.53 -7.68
CA VAL A 836 -14.07 1.70 -7.88
C VAL A 836 -14.28 0.34 -7.23
N PRO A 837 -14.17 -0.77 -7.95
CA PRO A 837 -14.13 -2.10 -7.35
C PRO A 837 -12.79 -2.33 -6.66
N THR A 838 -12.83 -2.56 -5.36
CA THR A 838 -11.64 -2.77 -4.53
C THR A 838 -11.32 -4.25 -4.34
N ALA A 839 -12.34 -5.12 -4.25
CA ALA A 839 -12.16 -6.57 -4.12
C ALA A 839 -13.15 -7.37 -4.96
N LEU A 840 -12.67 -8.48 -5.52
CA LEU A 840 -13.46 -9.62 -6.01
C LEU A 840 -12.83 -10.90 -5.46
N LYS A 841 -13.50 -11.59 -4.54
CA LYS A 841 -12.95 -12.74 -3.81
C LYS A 841 -14.03 -13.62 -3.21
N HIS A 842 -13.66 -14.68 -2.49
CA HIS A 842 -14.56 -15.36 -1.57
C HIS A 842 -14.35 -14.90 -0.12
N SER A 843 -15.47 -14.80 0.63
CA SER A 843 -15.41 -14.55 2.07
C SER A 843 -14.72 -15.70 2.80
N MET A 844 -13.77 -15.38 3.68
CA MET A 844 -13.12 -16.40 4.53
C MET A 844 -14.02 -16.99 5.62
N LEU A 845 -15.19 -16.39 5.86
CA LEU A 845 -16.14 -16.81 6.91
C LEU A 845 -17.36 -17.54 6.33
N THR A 846 -17.90 -17.08 5.21
CA THR A 846 -19.13 -17.65 4.62
C THR A 846 -18.87 -18.46 3.35
N GLY A 847 -17.72 -18.25 2.68
CA GLY A 847 -17.43 -18.83 1.36
C GLY A 847 -18.16 -18.16 0.21
N ASP A 848 -19.03 -17.19 0.45
CA ASP A 848 -19.76 -16.46 -0.59
C ASP A 848 -18.82 -15.61 -1.45
N VAL A 849 -19.17 -15.39 -2.71
CA VAL A 849 -18.47 -14.44 -3.57
C VAL A 849 -18.74 -13.03 -3.07
N ILE A 850 -17.67 -12.27 -2.89
CA ILE A 850 -17.70 -10.87 -2.42
C ILE A 850 -17.20 -9.94 -3.52
N LEU A 851 -17.94 -8.87 -3.75
CA LEU A 851 -17.55 -7.73 -4.58
C LEU A 851 -17.69 -6.47 -3.73
N ARG A 852 -16.60 -5.71 -3.57
CA ARG A 852 -16.59 -4.46 -2.81
C ARG A 852 -16.33 -3.30 -3.73
N PHE A 853 -17.06 -2.20 -3.48
CA PHE A 853 -16.92 -0.92 -4.17
C PHE A 853 -16.63 0.21 -3.20
N CYS A 854 -15.94 1.23 -3.68
CA CYS A 854 -15.84 2.54 -3.05
C CYS A 854 -16.34 3.60 -4.03
N ASN A 855 -17.29 4.44 -3.63
CA ASN A 855 -17.67 5.63 -4.39
C ASN A 855 -16.68 6.76 -4.09
N LEU A 856 -15.92 7.21 -5.10
CA LEU A 856 -14.92 8.28 -4.96
C LEU A 856 -15.51 9.70 -5.08
N SER A 857 -16.83 9.84 -5.30
CA SER A 857 -17.46 11.14 -5.56
C SER A 857 -18.24 11.69 -4.36
N ASP A 858 -18.41 13.01 -4.35
CA ASP A 858 -19.27 13.74 -3.41
C ASP A 858 -20.78 13.53 -3.65
N GLU A 859 -21.15 12.74 -4.67
CA GLU A 859 -22.52 12.51 -5.08
C GLU A 859 -22.89 11.02 -4.98
N GLU A 860 -24.18 10.72 -4.94
CA GLU A 860 -24.66 9.35 -5.07
C GLU A 860 -24.39 8.80 -6.47
N THR A 861 -24.02 7.54 -6.57
CA THR A 861 -23.84 6.82 -7.84
C THR A 861 -24.54 5.47 -7.83
N THR A 862 -24.94 4.98 -9.01
CA THR A 862 -25.64 3.69 -9.13
C THR A 862 -24.74 2.66 -9.79
N VAL A 863 -24.62 1.48 -9.18
CA VAL A 863 -23.88 0.32 -9.69
C VAL A 863 -24.84 -0.73 -10.17
N THR A 864 -24.69 -1.21 -11.42
CA THR A 864 -25.44 -2.35 -11.91
C THR A 864 -24.60 -3.62 -11.83
N VAL A 865 -25.08 -4.63 -11.12
CA VAL A 865 -24.45 -5.95 -11.00
C VAL A 865 -25.46 -7.02 -11.37
N SER A 866 -25.17 -7.77 -12.45
CA SER A 866 -26.10 -8.80 -12.95
C SER A 866 -25.82 -10.15 -12.29
N GLN A 867 -26.50 -10.42 -11.17
CA GLN A 867 -26.45 -11.71 -10.46
C GLN A 867 -27.85 -12.10 -9.97
N PRO A 868 -28.19 -13.41 -9.85
CA PRO A 868 -29.56 -13.86 -9.49
C PRO A 868 -30.02 -13.44 -8.09
N GLU A 869 -29.12 -13.42 -7.13
CA GLU A 869 -29.39 -13.00 -5.75
C GLU A 869 -28.19 -12.26 -5.19
N ILE A 870 -28.35 -10.99 -4.89
CA ILE A 870 -27.32 -10.12 -4.32
C ILE A 870 -27.72 -9.76 -2.90
N PHE A 871 -26.73 -9.74 -2.00
CA PHE A 871 -26.91 -9.29 -0.61
C PHE A 871 -25.85 -8.26 -0.27
N THR A 872 -26.21 -7.27 0.55
CA THR A 872 -25.23 -6.44 1.26
C THR A 872 -24.65 -7.23 2.42
N TYR A 873 -23.35 -7.04 2.68
CA TYR A 873 -22.62 -7.62 3.80
C TYR A 873 -22.06 -6.53 4.73
N ASP A 874 -21.80 -6.90 5.99
CA ASP A 874 -20.94 -6.11 6.85
C ASP A 874 -19.47 -6.18 6.37
N LEU A 875 -18.61 -5.34 6.90
CA LEU A 875 -17.21 -5.33 6.48
C LEU A 875 -16.45 -6.62 6.86
N LEU A 876 -16.92 -7.32 7.89
CA LEU A 876 -16.36 -8.62 8.30
C LEU A 876 -16.81 -9.77 7.39
N GLU A 877 -17.80 -9.53 6.49
CA GLU A 877 -18.33 -10.51 5.54
C GLU A 877 -18.91 -11.76 6.20
N LYS A 878 -19.38 -11.63 7.44
CA LYS A 878 -19.95 -12.74 8.25
C LYS A 878 -21.47 -12.85 8.12
N ASP A 879 -22.15 -11.73 7.86
CA ASP A 879 -23.60 -11.64 7.88
C ASP A 879 -24.13 -11.06 6.56
N ARG A 880 -25.11 -11.75 5.95
CA ARG A 880 -25.94 -11.21 4.87
C ARG A 880 -26.96 -10.27 5.48
N LEU A 881 -26.85 -8.97 5.24
CA LEU A 881 -27.66 -7.96 5.91
C LEU A 881 -29.00 -7.73 5.18
N GLN A 882 -28.95 -7.44 3.90
CA GLN A 882 -30.10 -7.07 3.09
C GLN A 882 -29.99 -7.66 1.70
N LYS A 883 -31.12 -8.10 1.12
CA LYS A 883 -31.18 -8.47 -0.29
C LYS A 883 -31.24 -7.20 -1.13
N GLU A 884 -30.38 -7.14 -2.16
CA GLU A 884 -30.29 -6.02 -3.09
C GLU A 884 -30.94 -6.35 -4.43
N GLU A 885 -31.35 -5.32 -5.14
CA GLU A 885 -31.69 -5.39 -6.56
C GLU A 885 -30.41 -5.34 -7.41
N ASN A 886 -30.51 -5.54 -8.72
CA ASN A 886 -29.35 -5.46 -9.62
C ASN A 886 -28.80 -4.03 -9.78
N GLU A 887 -29.62 -3.01 -9.52
CA GLU A 887 -29.20 -1.61 -9.45
C GLU A 887 -29.01 -1.22 -7.98
N ILE A 888 -27.77 -0.93 -7.60
CA ILE A 888 -27.36 -0.64 -6.22
C ILE A 888 -26.93 0.83 -6.15
N VAL A 889 -27.61 1.59 -5.31
CA VAL A 889 -27.24 3.00 -5.07
C VAL A 889 -26.17 3.04 -3.99
N LEU A 890 -25.04 3.68 -4.29
CA LEU A 890 -23.98 4.01 -3.34
C LEU A 890 -24.11 5.47 -2.94
N GLY A 891 -24.14 5.76 -1.65
CA GLY A 891 -24.01 7.12 -1.13
C GLY A 891 -22.64 7.73 -1.46
N LYS A 892 -22.50 9.05 -1.22
CA LYS A 892 -21.22 9.74 -1.38
C LYS A 892 -20.14 9.07 -0.52
N HIS A 893 -18.95 8.86 -1.07
CA HIS A 893 -17.80 8.23 -0.40
C HIS A 893 -18.11 6.92 0.32
N GLU A 894 -19.16 6.23 -0.09
CA GLU A 894 -19.57 4.99 0.55
C GLU A 894 -18.72 3.80 0.13
N ILE A 895 -18.30 3.01 1.11
CA ILE A 895 -17.74 1.66 0.94
C ILE A 895 -18.90 0.67 1.00
N ARG A 896 -19.19 -0.04 -0.09
CA ARG A 896 -20.28 -1.03 -0.15
C ARG A 896 -19.73 -2.43 -0.43
N THR A 897 -20.02 -3.36 0.48
CA THR A 897 -19.72 -4.78 0.29
C THR A 897 -21.00 -5.51 -0.10
N ILE A 898 -20.99 -6.14 -1.26
CA ILE A 898 -22.05 -7.01 -1.74
C ILE A 898 -21.53 -8.41 -2.00
N GLY A 899 -22.40 -9.37 -2.09
CA GLY A 899 -22.01 -10.73 -2.43
C GLY A 899 -23.22 -11.62 -2.76
N TRP A 900 -22.90 -12.83 -3.21
CA TRP A 900 -23.86 -13.88 -3.56
C TRP A 900 -23.26 -15.26 -3.27
N ARG A 901 -24.11 -16.29 -3.28
CA ARG A 901 -23.64 -17.66 -3.08
C ARG A 901 -22.65 -18.08 -4.17
N ALA A 902 -21.56 -18.70 -3.73
CA ALA A 902 -20.55 -19.28 -4.63
C ALA A 902 -21.09 -20.47 -5.43
#